data_7659396154839d486d553ee6ff7cad64
#
_entry.id   7659396154839d486d553ee6ff7cad64
#
_cell.length_a   1.000
_cell.length_b   1.000
_cell.length_c   1.000
_cell.angle_alpha   90.00
_cell.angle_beta   90.00
_cell.angle_gamma   90.00
#
_symmetry.space_group_name_H-M   'P 1'
#
loop_
_entity.id
_entity.type
_entity.pdbx_description
1 polymer ?
#
loop_
_entity_poly.entity_id
_entity_poly.type
_entity_poly.pdbx_seq_one_letter_code
_entity_poly.pdbx_strand_id
1 'polypeptide(L)'
;MAKCMMLLCTILFLPAAVKAQDVITNPEISYTGTPRVCEIGGIAVKGVEGYEDYVLTGLSGLSVGQVISVPGSEITDAVKRYWRHGLFSKVAITADSIVGSKIYLCIHLGTRPRVSRINYNGVKKSEREDLENKLGIMKGNQITPNMIDRAKILAKRYFDDKGYKNAEISILQRDDVSNKDQVILDVDIDKKDKMKVRHIIIEGNEKLKRNKITGTFFKNGAFAKIHEAGKFKNFFKAKKFTPERYETDKKNLIEKYNELGYRDATILEDSVWNEDEKHVNVYIKVDEGQQYYIRNIEWVGNSVLTSDFLNNALGMKKGDVYNQKLMNKRLKEDEDAVGNYYWNNGYIFYQLDPTEVNIVGDSIDLEMRITENQQAHINAVRIYGNDRLYEEVVRRELRTKPGDLFSKDAVMRSAREIGNMGYFNAETINPDIKPNYEDGTVDINWELEQKSNDQLEFSLGWGQTGVIGRIGIKLNNFSMRNLFGKNKMHRGIMPIGDGEQLSLSLQTNGRYYTSLSTGYSTGWFGGKRPNALNVSAFFSKQSDISSSYRNNSYYNNYLNYMYGFGSYNDFGHNYDAMLDDDKYIEMFGVALGWGKRLRWPDDYFQLSMQLAYTRYMLRDWSYFIISNGNCNNINLGITLSRTSIDNQLFPRQGSEFSASVQLTPPWSLFDHKDYSTLATDRYSAAYERELQEKYRWIEYHKWKFKSKTYTALTSGQKCFVLMTRVELGLLGSYNKDKKSPFETFYVGGDGMSGYSTGYAEETIGLRGYENGSISNTAAYQAGTSAYYNAYAYDRFTLELRYPFMLGNTTIYGLGFLEGGNAWVDTKKFNPFDMKRSAGLGVRIFLPMVGMMGIDWAYGFDKVYNNGSYQKGGSQFHFILGQEF
;
A
#
# COMPACT_ATOMS: atom_id res chain seq x y z
N MET A 1 -21.41 -92.41 -1.89
CA MET A 1 -21.57 -93.72 -2.54
C MET A 1 -20.35 -93.95 -3.33
N ALA A 2 -19.51 -94.78 -2.83
CA ALA A 2 -19.26 -96.16 -3.26
C ALA A 2 -18.32 -96.20 -4.47
N LYS A 3 -17.05 -96.57 -4.18
CA LYS A 3 -16.44 -97.90 -4.24
C LYS A 3 -16.10 -98.36 -5.64
N CYS A 4 -14.81 -98.71 -5.64
CA CYS A 4 -14.21 -99.94 -6.33
C CYS A 4 -13.68 -99.60 -7.75
N MET A 5 -12.56 -100.16 -8.27
CA MET A 5 -11.78 -101.36 -7.81
C MET A 5 -10.46 -101.35 -8.56
N MET A 6 -9.40 -101.64 -7.89
CA MET A 6 -8.21 -102.42 -8.29
C MET A 6 -8.21 -103.17 -9.61
N LEU A 7 -7.14 -103.13 -10.38
CA LEU A 7 -6.27 -104.33 -10.74
C LEU A 7 -5.06 -103.80 -11.55
N LEU A 8 -3.91 -103.94 -11.03
CA LEU A 8 -2.84 -104.91 -11.38
C LEU A 8 -2.43 -105.02 -12.89
N CYS A 9 -1.25 -104.43 -13.20
CA CYS A 9 -0.25 -105.25 -13.95
C CYS A 9 1.15 -104.63 -13.73
N THR A 10 1.99 -105.44 -13.08
CA THR A 10 3.41 -105.38 -13.07
C THR A 10 3.97 -105.52 -14.48
N ILE A 11 5.13 -104.93 -14.81
CA ILE A 11 6.28 -105.52 -15.43
C ILE A 11 7.34 -104.45 -15.87
N LEU A 12 8.53 -104.69 -15.39
CA LEU A 12 9.87 -104.33 -15.85
C LEU A 12 10.53 -103.03 -15.43
N PHE A 13 11.37 -103.22 -14.45
CA PHE A 13 12.52 -102.38 -14.14
C PHE A 13 13.51 -102.27 -15.29
N LEU A 14 13.88 -101.03 -15.61
CA LEU A 14 15.21 -100.68 -16.07
C LEU A 14 15.63 -99.38 -15.29
N PRO A 15 16.76 -99.36 -14.61
CA PRO A 15 17.25 -98.21 -13.94
C PRO A 15 17.85 -97.24 -14.95
N ALA A 16 17.12 -96.25 -15.36
CA ALA A 16 17.76 -95.09 -15.96
C ALA A 16 18.58 -94.42 -14.84
N ALA A 17 19.85 -94.40 -14.92
CA ALA A 17 20.77 -93.67 -14.10
C ALA A 17 20.54 -92.16 -14.35
N VAL A 18 19.73 -91.61 -13.56
CA VAL A 18 19.67 -90.11 -13.44
C VAL A 18 21.01 -89.79 -12.79
N LYS A 19 21.93 -89.18 -13.57
CA LYS A 19 23.07 -88.47 -13.02
C LYS A 19 22.53 -87.40 -12.16
N ALA A 20 22.69 -87.49 -10.84
CA ALA A 20 22.46 -86.37 -9.92
C ALA A 20 23.36 -85.20 -10.41
N GLN A 21 22.72 -84.09 -10.85
CA GLN A 21 23.49 -82.91 -11.13
C GLN A 21 24.00 -82.36 -9.79
N ASP A 22 25.31 -82.17 -9.68
CA ASP A 22 25.94 -81.59 -8.51
C ASP A 22 25.33 -80.23 -8.28
N VAL A 23 24.55 -80.03 -7.20
CA VAL A 23 23.96 -78.78 -6.76
C VAL A 23 24.95 -78.22 -5.74
N ILE A 24 25.62 -77.17 -6.15
CA ILE A 24 26.47 -76.37 -5.22
C ILE A 24 25.62 -75.27 -4.65
N THR A 25 25.22 -75.30 -3.39
CA THR A 25 24.53 -74.27 -2.64
C THR A 25 25.53 -73.30 -2.02
N ASN A 26 25.26 -71.98 -2.11
CA ASN A 26 26.14 -70.88 -1.67
C ASN A 26 27.58 -71.01 -2.22
N PRO A 27 27.76 -71.05 -3.57
CA PRO A 27 29.09 -71.23 -4.16
C PRO A 27 30.00 -70.03 -3.76
N GLU A 28 31.21 -70.40 -3.32
CA GLU A 28 32.25 -69.39 -3.06
C GLU A 28 32.86 -68.96 -4.41
N ILE A 29 32.62 -67.70 -4.77
CA ILE A 29 33.07 -67.08 -6.01
C ILE A 29 34.42 -66.41 -5.79
N SER A 30 35.48 -67.00 -6.32
CA SER A 30 36.81 -66.36 -6.28
C SER A 30 37.00 -65.40 -7.42
N TYR A 31 37.31 -64.17 -7.07
CA TYR A 31 37.57 -63.09 -8.02
C TYR A 31 38.96 -63.14 -8.66
N THR A 32 39.83 -63.97 -8.15
CA THR A 32 41.21 -64.21 -8.67
C THR A 32 41.33 -65.44 -9.61
N GLY A 33 40.25 -66.22 -9.73
CA GLY A 33 40.21 -67.41 -10.61
C GLY A 33 39.76 -67.07 -12.04
N THR A 34 39.90 -68.10 -12.92
CA THR A 34 39.34 -68.03 -14.30
C THR A 34 37.82 -67.93 -14.23
N PRO A 35 37.17 -66.90 -14.91
CA PRO A 35 35.72 -66.76 -14.91
C PRO A 35 35.03 -68.04 -15.43
N ARG A 36 33.99 -68.48 -14.73
CA ARG A 36 33.12 -69.57 -15.20
C ARG A 36 32.00 -68.97 -16.07
N VAL A 37 31.80 -69.59 -17.22
CA VAL A 37 30.67 -69.27 -18.09
C VAL A 37 29.47 -70.06 -17.60
N CYS A 38 28.40 -69.38 -17.21
CA CYS A 38 27.14 -69.92 -16.68
C CYS A 38 25.91 -69.29 -17.38
N GLU A 39 24.88 -70.10 -17.56
CA GLU A 39 23.57 -69.64 -17.99
C GLU A 39 22.74 -69.23 -16.73
N ILE A 40 22.07 -68.04 -16.73
CA ILE A 40 21.20 -67.67 -15.63
C ILE A 40 19.96 -68.57 -15.59
N GLY A 41 19.86 -69.46 -14.58
CA GLY A 41 18.73 -70.36 -14.37
C GLY A 41 17.51 -69.69 -13.67
N GLY A 42 17.78 -68.66 -12.89
CA GLY A 42 16.74 -67.89 -12.19
C GLY A 42 17.30 -66.65 -11.49
N ILE A 43 16.49 -65.65 -11.29
CA ILE A 43 16.82 -64.37 -10.56
C ILE A 43 15.76 -64.14 -9.53
N ALA A 44 16.17 -64.10 -8.27
CA ALA A 44 15.29 -63.66 -7.16
C ALA A 44 15.69 -62.28 -6.71
N VAL A 45 14.73 -61.46 -6.24
CA VAL A 45 14.98 -60.14 -5.65
C VAL A 45 14.55 -60.17 -4.19
N LYS A 46 15.40 -59.66 -3.29
CA LYS A 46 15.13 -59.61 -1.86
C LYS A 46 15.44 -58.23 -1.27
N GLY A 47 14.71 -57.83 -0.22
CA GLY A 47 15.03 -56.68 0.59
C GLY A 47 14.29 -55.38 0.18
N VAL A 48 13.34 -55.46 -0.77
CA VAL A 48 12.52 -54.33 -1.20
C VAL A 48 11.06 -54.73 -1.25
N GLU A 49 10.20 -54.01 -0.54
CA GLU A 49 8.74 -54.20 -0.58
C GLU A 49 8.10 -53.11 -1.47
N GLY A 50 7.00 -53.46 -2.18
CA GLY A 50 6.22 -52.48 -2.99
C GLY A 50 6.71 -52.32 -4.44
N TYR A 51 7.64 -53.16 -4.91
CA TYR A 51 8.03 -53.23 -6.32
C TYR A 51 7.82 -54.65 -6.84
N GLU A 52 7.36 -54.80 -8.06
CA GLU A 52 7.21 -56.09 -8.71
C GLU A 52 8.59 -56.65 -9.12
N ASP A 53 8.87 -57.91 -8.81
CA ASP A 53 10.18 -58.54 -9.04
C ASP A 53 10.63 -58.46 -10.51
N TYR A 54 9.70 -58.53 -11.47
CA TYR A 54 10.05 -58.44 -12.88
C TYR A 54 10.57 -57.06 -13.27
N VAL A 55 10.05 -55.95 -12.61
CA VAL A 55 10.51 -54.59 -12.85
C VAL A 55 11.93 -54.43 -12.33
N LEU A 56 12.16 -54.89 -11.10
CA LEU A 56 13.48 -54.83 -10.48
C LEU A 56 14.50 -55.66 -11.27
N THR A 57 14.14 -56.90 -11.67
CA THR A 57 14.99 -57.74 -12.51
C THR A 57 15.29 -57.05 -13.85
N GLY A 58 14.29 -56.43 -14.49
CA GLY A 58 14.49 -55.68 -15.74
C GLY A 58 15.47 -54.51 -15.61
N LEU A 59 15.48 -53.78 -14.46
CA LEU A 59 16.46 -52.73 -14.17
C LEU A 59 17.92 -53.26 -14.13
N SER A 60 18.14 -54.52 -13.71
CA SER A 60 19.47 -55.14 -13.71
C SER A 60 20.04 -55.31 -15.12
N GLY A 61 19.18 -55.50 -16.11
CA GLY A 61 19.52 -55.86 -17.48
C GLY A 61 20.00 -57.30 -17.59
N LEU A 62 19.76 -58.12 -16.56
CA LEU A 62 19.99 -59.57 -16.55
C LEU A 62 18.68 -60.27 -16.85
N SER A 63 18.74 -61.36 -17.61
CA SER A 63 17.56 -62.20 -17.98
C SER A 63 17.82 -63.68 -17.80
N VAL A 64 16.77 -64.39 -17.40
CA VAL A 64 16.83 -65.85 -17.34
C VAL A 64 17.13 -66.39 -18.74
N GLY A 65 18.07 -67.36 -18.84
CA GLY A 65 18.57 -67.92 -20.09
C GLY A 65 19.79 -67.16 -20.68
N GLN A 66 20.17 -66.03 -20.11
CA GLN A 66 21.36 -65.25 -20.52
C GLN A 66 22.61 -65.96 -20.06
N VAL A 67 23.60 -66.05 -20.96
CA VAL A 67 24.94 -66.61 -20.66
C VAL A 67 25.83 -65.52 -20.16
N ILE A 68 26.40 -65.61 -18.96
CA ILE A 68 27.25 -64.64 -18.31
C ILE A 68 28.55 -65.27 -17.82
N SER A 69 29.56 -64.46 -17.65
CA SER A 69 30.80 -64.81 -16.95
C SER A 69 30.71 -64.49 -15.48
N VAL A 70 31.11 -65.47 -14.61
CA VAL A 70 31.08 -65.25 -13.15
C VAL A 70 32.44 -65.61 -12.54
N PRO A 71 33.14 -64.63 -11.93
CA PRO A 71 32.88 -63.19 -11.91
C PRO A 71 33.02 -62.54 -13.32
N GLY A 72 32.19 -61.48 -13.61
CA GLY A 72 32.16 -60.85 -14.91
C GLY A 72 31.63 -59.45 -14.95
N SER A 73 31.74 -58.79 -16.13
CA SER A 73 31.29 -57.45 -16.38
C SER A 73 29.78 -57.29 -16.25
N GLU A 74 29.01 -58.29 -16.64
CA GLU A 74 27.54 -58.30 -16.66
C GLU A 74 26.97 -58.08 -15.26
N ILE A 75 27.51 -58.70 -14.22
CA ILE A 75 27.11 -58.50 -12.83
C ILE A 75 27.52 -57.12 -12.34
N THR A 76 28.74 -56.70 -12.69
CA THR A 76 29.24 -55.39 -12.33
C THR A 76 28.35 -54.26 -12.96
N ASP A 77 27.97 -54.43 -14.21
CA ASP A 77 27.14 -53.47 -14.91
C ASP A 77 25.69 -53.46 -14.40
N ALA A 78 25.15 -54.59 -14.00
CA ALA A 78 23.88 -54.70 -13.31
C ALA A 78 23.90 -53.90 -12.00
N VAL A 79 24.95 -54.06 -11.17
CA VAL A 79 25.12 -53.27 -9.93
C VAL A 79 25.20 -51.77 -10.24
N LYS A 80 25.98 -51.36 -11.27
CA LYS A 80 26.10 -49.96 -11.71
C LYS A 80 24.77 -49.38 -12.20
N ARG A 81 23.91 -50.16 -12.87
CA ARG A 81 22.58 -49.73 -13.32
C ARG A 81 21.71 -49.39 -12.13
N TYR A 82 21.62 -50.24 -11.12
CA TYR A 82 20.86 -49.93 -9.88
C TYR A 82 21.35 -48.67 -9.19
N TRP A 83 22.68 -48.48 -9.11
CA TRP A 83 23.25 -47.27 -8.52
C TRP A 83 22.91 -45.99 -9.32
N ARG A 84 22.89 -46.09 -10.66
CA ARG A 84 22.52 -44.95 -11.52
C ARG A 84 21.07 -44.51 -11.34
N HIS A 85 20.18 -45.44 -11.03
CA HIS A 85 18.78 -45.11 -10.75
C HIS A 85 18.61 -44.32 -9.45
N GLY A 86 19.56 -44.33 -8.54
CA GLY A 86 19.55 -43.56 -7.31
C GLY A 86 18.51 -43.98 -6.25
N LEU A 87 17.69 -44.99 -6.54
CA LEU A 87 16.59 -45.46 -5.68
C LEU A 87 17.03 -46.34 -4.52
N PHE A 88 18.21 -46.93 -4.61
CA PHE A 88 18.67 -47.94 -3.66
C PHE A 88 19.81 -47.44 -2.78
N SER A 89 19.79 -47.80 -1.52
CA SER A 89 20.84 -47.55 -0.53
C SER A 89 21.85 -48.67 -0.45
N LYS A 90 21.47 -49.91 -0.82
CA LYS A 90 22.29 -51.09 -0.83
C LYS A 90 21.97 -51.90 -2.09
N VAL A 91 22.99 -52.36 -2.76
CA VAL A 91 22.88 -53.25 -3.92
C VAL A 91 23.95 -54.34 -3.76
N ALA A 92 23.54 -55.61 -3.73
CA ALA A 92 24.43 -56.76 -3.75
C ALA A 92 23.80 -57.86 -4.60
N ILE A 93 24.60 -58.55 -5.42
CA ILE A 93 24.13 -59.67 -6.19
C ILE A 93 24.93 -60.86 -5.70
N THR A 94 24.23 -61.87 -5.22
CA THR A 94 24.83 -63.15 -4.72
C THR A 94 24.38 -64.29 -5.61
N ALA A 95 25.20 -65.33 -5.64
CA ALA A 95 24.82 -66.59 -6.26
C ALA A 95 24.28 -67.55 -5.18
N ASP A 96 22.98 -67.87 -5.27
CA ASP A 96 22.34 -68.77 -4.30
C ASP A 96 22.74 -70.29 -4.57
N SER A 97 22.81 -70.68 -5.85
CA SER A 97 23.21 -72.02 -6.21
C SER A 97 23.71 -72.11 -7.64
N ILE A 98 24.54 -73.15 -7.91
CA ILE A 98 24.93 -73.51 -9.26
C ILE A 98 24.51 -74.98 -9.46
N VAL A 99 23.72 -75.18 -10.49
CA VAL A 99 23.27 -76.53 -10.88
C VAL A 99 23.75 -76.84 -12.29
N GLY A 100 24.82 -77.62 -12.39
CA GLY A 100 25.47 -77.89 -13.66
C GLY A 100 26.09 -76.67 -14.31
N SER A 101 25.53 -76.18 -15.43
CA SER A 101 25.91 -74.91 -16.12
C SER A 101 25.03 -73.77 -15.79
N LYS A 102 24.01 -73.95 -14.94
CA LYS A 102 23.04 -72.85 -14.59
C LYS A 102 23.35 -72.25 -13.24
N ILE A 103 23.35 -70.87 -13.14
CA ILE A 103 23.53 -70.15 -11.94
C ILE A 103 22.22 -69.49 -11.54
N TYR A 104 21.87 -69.57 -10.25
CA TYR A 104 20.72 -68.91 -9.67
C TYR A 104 21.19 -67.66 -8.86
N LEU A 105 20.75 -66.47 -9.27
CA LEU A 105 21.20 -65.24 -8.69
C LEU A 105 20.14 -64.64 -7.71
N CYS A 106 20.62 -64.10 -6.63
CA CYS A 106 19.77 -63.31 -5.72
C CYS A 106 20.26 -61.85 -5.65
N ILE A 107 19.40 -60.93 -6.02
CA ILE A 107 19.66 -59.52 -6.00
C ILE A 107 19.12 -58.96 -4.67
N HIS A 108 20.02 -58.49 -3.83
CA HIS A 108 19.69 -57.87 -2.55
C HIS A 108 19.70 -56.37 -2.73
N LEU A 109 18.51 -55.73 -2.57
CA LEU A 109 18.33 -54.30 -2.69
C LEU A 109 17.88 -53.74 -1.34
N GLY A 110 18.35 -52.54 -0.98
CA GLY A 110 17.83 -51.79 0.13
C GLY A 110 17.26 -50.45 -0.40
N THR A 111 16.07 -50.11 -0.04
CA THR A 111 15.48 -48.79 -0.41
C THR A 111 16.13 -47.66 0.36
N ARG A 112 16.20 -46.48 -0.26
CA ARG A 112 16.53 -45.27 0.49
C ARG A 112 15.34 -44.83 1.32
N PRO A 113 15.55 -44.33 2.54
CA PRO A 113 14.45 -43.89 3.38
C PRO A 113 13.74 -42.69 2.76
N ARG A 114 12.46 -42.56 3.06
CA ARG A 114 11.63 -41.43 2.62
C ARG A 114 11.45 -40.37 3.73
N VAL A 115 11.26 -39.11 3.36
CA VAL A 115 11.00 -38.05 4.30
C VAL A 115 9.60 -38.19 4.91
N SER A 116 9.50 -38.39 6.22
CA SER A 116 8.24 -38.41 6.96
C SER A 116 7.83 -37.01 7.35
N ARG A 117 8.79 -36.19 7.79
CA ARG A 117 8.60 -34.82 8.27
C ARG A 117 9.88 -34.01 8.17
N ILE A 118 9.75 -32.69 7.97
CA ILE A 118 10.87 -31.75 7.99
C ILE A 118 10.63 -30.76 9.13
N ASN A 119 11.59 -30.65 10.03
CA ASN A 119 11.59 -29.66 11.09
C ASN A 119 12.59 -28.57 10.75
N TYR A 120 12.15 -27.32 10.83
CA TYR A 120 13.00 -26.15 10.63
C TYR A 120 13.23 -25.45 11.95
N ASN A 121 14.46 -25.41 12.43
CA ASN A 121 14.85 -24.78 13.67
C ASN A 121 15.63 -23.48 13.40
N GLY A 122 15.49 -22.46 14.28
CA GLY A 122 16.22 -21.20 14.15
C GLY A 122 15.61 -20.18 13.16
N VAL A 123 14.42 -20.45 12.58
CA VAL A 123 13.77 -19.61 11.57
C VAL A 123 12.39 -19.13 11.99
N LYS A 124 11.95 -17.99 11.44
CA LYS A 124 10.58 -17.49 11.61
C LYS A 124 9.60 -18.24 10.71
N LYS A 125 8.30 -18.18 11.02
CA LYS A 125 7.25 -18.84 10.23
C LYS A 125 7.29 -18.47 8.73
N SER A 126 7.43 -17.20 8.39
CA SER A 126 7.53 -16.75 6.99
C SER A 126 8.79 -17.24 6.28
N GLU A 127 9.92 -17.32 7.00
CA GLU A 127 11.18 -17.86 6.45
C GLU A 127 11.09 -19.37 6.22
N ARG A 128 10.35 -20.08 7.07
CA ARG A 128 10.07 -21.51 6.91
C ARG A 128 9.26 -21.76 5.63
N GLU A 129 8.19 -21.02 5.39
CA GLU A 129 7.37 -21.14 4.18
C GLU A 129 8.19 -20.86 2.91
N ASP A 130 9.06 -19.84 2.95
CA ASP A 130 9.99 -19.54 1.84
C ASP A 130 10.97 -20.70 1.58
N LEU A 131 11.53 -21.31 2.66
CA LEU A 131 12.47 -22.41 2.55
C LEU A 131 11.81 -23.69 2.04
N GLU A 132 10.61 -24.02 2.51
CA GLU A 132 9.83 -25.16 2.03
C GLU A 132 9.65 -25.11 0.51
N ASN A 133 9.34 -23.93 -0.03
CA ASN A 133 9.21 -23.73 -1.47
C ASN A 133 10.55 -23.80 -2.23
N LYS A 134 11.63 -23.25 -1.66
CA LYS A 134 12.93 -23.13 -2.34
C LYS A 134 13.77 -24.40 -2.27
N LEU A 135 13.73 -25.16 -1.20
CA LEU A 135 14.53 -26.34 -1.02
C LEU A 135 14.04 -27.53 -1.86
N GLY A 136 12.75 -27.55 -2.22
CA GLY A 136 12.15 -28.58 -3.06
C GLY A 136 12.13 -29.96 -2.41
N ILE A 137 12.27 -30.05 -1.09
CA ILE A 137 12.15 -31.31 -0.33
C ILE A 137 10.73 -31.36 0.20
N MET A 138 10.01 -32.45 -0.17
CA MET A 138 8.62 -32.65 0.27
C MET A 138 8.52 -33.97 1.05
N LYS A 139 7.51 -34.05 1.90
CA LYS A 139 7.12 -35.31 2.55
C LYS A 139 6.93 -36.41 1.50
N GLY A 140 7.49 -37.57 1.74
CA GLY A 140 7.44 -38.70 0.80
C GLY A 140 8.60 -38.80 -0.19
N ASN A 141 9.40 -37.73 -0.34
CA ASN A 141 10.58 -37.79 -1.21
C ASN A 141 11.62 -38.76 -0.67
N GLN A 142 12.26 -39.53 -1.56
CA GLN A 142 13.42 -40.36 -1.19
C GLN A 142 14.63 -39.44 -0.94
N ILE A 143 15.41 -39.74 0.10
CA ILE A 143 16.59 -38.98 0.47
C ILE A 143 17.83 -39.47 -0.25
N THR A 144 18.50 -38.54 -0.91
CA THR A 144 19.84 -38.78 -1.48
C THR A 144 20.85 -37.81 -0.89
N PRO A 145 22.12 -38.14 -0.75
CA PRO A 145 23.16 -37.22 -0.28
C PRO A 145 23.19 -35.92 -1.09
N ASN A 146 23.08 -36.02 -2.42
CA ASN A 146 23.07 -34.86 -3.32
C ASN A 146 21.89 -33.91 -3.03
N MET A 147 20.70 -34.45 -2.69
CA MET A 147 19.54 -33.64 -2.35
C MET A 147 19.78 -32.84 -1.07
N ILE A 148 20.43 -33.44 -0.07
CA ILE A 148 20.77 -32.76 1.19
C ILE A 148 21.81 -31.68 0.95
N ASP A 149 22.86 -31.96 0.19
CA ASP A 149 23.92 -30.99 -0.10
C ASP A 149 23.36 -29.81 -0.93
N ARG A 150 22.52 -30.11 -1.92
CA ARG A 150 21.80 -29.09 -2.67
C ARG A 150 20.91 -28.25 -1.77
N ALA A 151 20.18 -28.86 -0.85
CA ALA A 151 19.34 -28.15 0.11
C ALA A 151 20.17 -27.24 1.03
N LYS A 152 21.31 -27.69 1.53
CA LYS A 152 22.25 -26.87 2.30
C LYS A 152 22.72 -25.66 1.50
N ILE A 153 23.11 -25.86 0.24
CA ILE A 153 23.56 -24.77 -0.65
C ILE A 153 22.44 -23.77 -0.89
N LEU A 154 21.22 -24.23 -1.18
CA LEU A 154 20.07 -23.37 -1.43
C LEU A 154 19.65 -22.58 -0.18
N ALA A 155 19.64 -23.24 0.99
CA ALA A 155 19.37 -22.59 2.26
C ALA A 155 20.45 -21.54 2.59
N LYS A 156 21.72 -21.86 2.38
CA LYS A 156 22.84 -20.94 2.57
C LYS A 156 22.67 -19.69 1.69
N ARG A 157 22.41 -19.89 0.40
CA ARG A 157 22.17 -18.81 -0.55
C ARG A 157 20.97 -17.93 -0.16
N TYR A 158 19.87 -18.55 0.28
CA TYR A 158 18.70 -17.80 0.77
C TYR A 158 19.02 -16.86 1.93
N PHE A 159 19.85 -17.31 2.89
CA PHE A 159 20.25 -16.47 4.02
C PHE A 159 21.32 -15.44 3.63
N ASP A 160 22.22 -15.75 2.71
CA ASP A 160 23.18 -14.79 2.14
C ASP A 160 22.43 -13.64 1.45
N ASP A 161 21.40 -13.94 0.64
CA ASP A 161 20.54 -12.93 -0.02
C ASP A 161 19.80 -12.06 1.00
N LYS A 162 19.48 -12.60 2.18
CA LYS A 162 18.89 -11.85 3.31
C LYS A 162 19.91 -11.12 4.18
N GLY A 163 21.21 -11.24 3.86
CA GLY A 163 22.32 -10.55 4.53
C GLY A 163 22.96 -11.31 5.71
N TYR A 164 22.68 -12.60 5.85
CA TYR A 164 23.28 -13.48 6.86
C TYR A 164 24.42 -14.33 6.26
N LYS A 165 25.49 -13.68 5.83
CA LYS A 165 26.62 -14.32 5.14
C LYS A 165 27.28 -15.45 5.96
N ASN A 166 27.28 -15.34 7.28
CA ASN A 166 27.87 -16.30 8.19
C ASN A 166 26.86 -17.33 8.73
N ALA A 167 25.67 -17.46 8.11
CA ALA A 167 24.70 -18.46 8.53
C ALA A 167 25.27 -19.88 8.40
N GLU A 168 25.12 -20.68 9.45
CA GLU A 168 25.50 -22.09 9.50
C GLU A 168 24.25 -22.95 9.35
N ILE A 169 24.29 -23.93 8.45
CA ILE A 169 23.17 -24.78 8.15
C ILE A 169 23.60 -26.22 8.28
N SER A 170 22.93 -26.93 9.18
CA SER A 170 23.08 -28.39 9.30
C SER A 170 21.74 -29.06 9.01
N ILE A 171 21.81 -30.20 8.29
CA ILE A 171 20.65 -31.05 8.01
C ILE A 171 20.98 -32.40 8.58
N LEU A 172 20.29 -32.82 9.62
CA LEU A 172 20.44 -34.07 10.29
C LEU A 172 19.28 -35.00 9.92
N GLN A 173 19.60 -36.28 9.72
CA GLN A 173 18.61 -37.31 9.48
C GLN A 173 18.43 -38.13 10.75
N ARG A 174 17.19 -38.29 11.17
CA ARG A 174 16.82 -39.21 12.27
C ARG A 174 15.78 -40.20 11.79
N ASP A 175 15.93 -41.47 12.16
CA ASP A 175 14.92 -42.50 11.88
C ASP A 175 13.57 -42.11 12.54
N ASP A 176 12.50 -42.27 11.82
CA ASP A 176 11.15 -42.05 12.35
C ASP A 176 10.68 -43.33 13.03
N VAL A 177 10.69 -43.31 14.36
CA VAL A 177 10.28 -44.45 15.20
C VAL A 177 8.84 -44.90 14.91
N SER A 178 8.00 -44.00 14.41
CA SER A 178 6.58 -44.26 14.13
C SER A 178 6.34 -44.89 12.76
N ASN A 179 7.28 -44.75 11.83
CA ASN A 179 7.13 -45.21 10.44
C ASN A 179 8.40 -45.93 9.96
N LYS A 180 8.25 -47.20 9.64
CA LYS A 180 9.35 -47.98 9.11
C LYS A 180 9.85 -47.42 7.76
N ASP A 181 11.16 -47.43 7.54
CA ASP A 181 11.84 -46.94 6.34
C ASP A 181 11.60 -45.45 6.03
N GLN A 182 11.24 -44.65 7.05
CA GLN A 182 11.11 -43.20 6.95
C GLN A 182 12.06 -42.49 7.90
N VAL A 183 12.45 -41.28 7.53
CA VAL A 183 13.31 -40.42 8.33
C VAL A 183 12.73 -39.02 8.47
N ILE A 184 13.03 -38.40 9.62
CA ILE A 184 12.77 -36.98 9.91
C ILE A 184 14.02 -36.22 9.53
N LEU A 185 13.86 -35.14 8.79
CA LEU A 185 14.92 -34.17 8.53
C LEU A 185 14.83 -33.02 9.52
N ASP A 186 15.85 -32.83 10.33
CA ASP A 186 16.03 -31.66 11.17
C ASP A 186 16.96 -30.70 10.45
N VAL A 187 16.41 -29.57 10.03
CA VAL A 187 17.13 -28.47 9.36
C VAL A 187 17.41 -27.42 10.43
N ASP A 188 18.61 -27.47 10.99
CA ASP A 188 19.06 -26.53 12.02
C ASP A 188 19.79 -25.37 11.37
N ILE A 189 19.34 -24.16 11.62
CA ILE A 189 19.85 -22.93 11.02
C ILE A 189 20.25 -21.94 12.10
N ASP A 190 21.55 -21.72 12.23
CA ASP A 190 22.09 -20.63 13.02
C ASP A 190 22.40 -19.46 12.08
N LYS A 191 21.55 -18.46 12.11
CA LYS A 191 21.65 -17.32 11.18
C LYS A 191 22.83 -16.41 11.46
N LYS A 192 23.39 -16.42 12.68
CA LYS A 192 24.35 -15.41 13.14
C LYS A 192 23.81 -13.99 12.93
N ASP A 193 24.67 -13.00 12.98
CA ASP A 193 24.31 -11.60 12.77
C ASP A 193 24.26 -11.21 11.29
N LYS A 194 23.42 -10.18 10.99
CA LYS A 194 23.40 -9.62 9.64
C LYS A 194 24.66 -8.79 9.40
N MET A 195 25.32 -9.07 8.28
CA MET A 195 26.49 -8.30 7.88
C MET A 195 26.15 -6.84 7.57
N LYS A 196 26.99 -5.94 8.03
CA LYS A 196 26.94 -4.48 7.78
C LYS A 196 28.22 -4.06 7.07
N VAL A 197 28.12 -3.00 6.27
CA VAL A 197 29.30 -2.43 5.62
C VAL A 197 30.06 -1.56 6.62
N ARG A 198 31.34 -1.85 6.86
CA ARG A 198 32.22 -1.03 7.69
C ARG A 198 32.84 0.10 6.91
N HIS A 199 33.58 -0.26 5.85
CA HIS A 199 34.24 0.67 4.96
C HIS A 199 33.92 0.38 3.51
N ILE A 200 33.79 1.45 2.73
CA ILE A 200 33.73 1.40 1.27
C ILE A 200 35.00 2.11 0.77
N ILE A 201 35.91 1.35 0.21
CA ILE A 201 37.20 1.82 -0.33
C ILE A 201 37.03 1.93 -1.83
N ILE A 202 37.32 3.10 -2.38
CA ILE A 202 37.18 3.37 -3.81
C ILE A 202 38.50 3.96 -4.27
N GLU A 203 39.06 3.37 -5.30
CA GLU A 203 40.28 3.83 -5.98
C GLU A 203 39.99 4.19 -7.45
N GLY A 204 40.77 5.10 -7.99
CA GLY A 204 40.62 5.58 -9.38
C GLY A 204 39.57 6.66 -9.58
N ASN A 205 38.86 7.08 -8.53
CA ASN A 205 37.83 8.11 -8.60
C ASN A 205 38.40 9.53 -8.49
N GLU A 206 39.10 10.01 -9.49
CA GLU A 206 39.71 11.34 -9.51
C GLU A 206 38.69 12.44 -9.80
N LYS A 207 37.80 12.22 -10.77
CA LYS A 207 36.79 13.18 -11.25
C LYS A 207 35.52 13.13 -10.41
N LEU A 208 35.09 11.96 -9.97
CA LEU A 208 33.90 11.81 -9.17
C LEU A 208 34.21 11.82 -7.66
N LYS A 209 33.93 12.94 -7.00
CA LYS A 209 34.18 13.10 -5.56
C LYS A 209 33.46 12.02 -4.74
N ARG A 210 34.12 11.49 -3.70
CA ARG A 210 33.63 10.45 -2.81
C ARG A 210 32.20 10.71 -2.28
N ASN A 211 31.84 11.96 -2.00
CA ASN A 211 30.49 12.30 -1.54
C ASN A 211 29.39 12.10 -2.58
N LYS A 212 29.74 12.15 -3.88
CA LYS A 212 28.80 11.82 -4.96
C LYS A 212 28.58 10.31 -5.06
N ILE A 213 29.57 9.51 -4.65
CA ILE A 213 29.49 8.05 -4.65
C ILE A 213 28.78 7.56 -3.37
N THR A 214 29.22 7.96 -2.19
CA THR A 214 28.71 7.45 -0.90
C THR A 214 27.55 8.28 -0.31
N GLY A 215 27.20 9.41 -0.93
CA GLY A 215 26.13 10.31 -0.49
C GLY A 215 26.48 11.19 0.72
N THR A 216 25.56 12.09 1.02
CA THR A 216 25.54 12.98 2.18
C THR A 216 24.38 12.59 3.12
N PHE A 217 24.16 13.30 4.23
CA PHE A 217 23.08 13.03 5.16
C PHE A 217 21.69 13.03 4.49
N PHE A 218 21.42 14.03 3.64
CA PHE A 218 20.11 14.21 3.00
C PHE A 218 20.00 13.57 1.62
N LYS A 219 21.11 13.23 0.97
CA LYS A 219 21.11 12.74 -0.42
C LYS A 219 21.92 11.46 -0.53
N ASN A 220 21.35 10.44 -1.17
CA ASN A 220 22.08 9.26 -1.55
C ASN A 220 23.07 9.59 -2.68
N GLY A 221 24.21 8.91 -2.67
CA GLY A 221 25.15 8.91 -3.77
C GLY A 221 24.80 7.85 -4.82
N ALA A 222 25.80 7.47 -5.62
CA ALA A 222 25.70 6.30 -6.51
C ALA A 222 25.41 5.03 -5.69
N PHE A 223 26.04 4.88 -4.53
CA PHE A 223 25.68 3.85 -3.55
C PHE A 223 24.43 4.27 -2.78
N ALA A 224 23.28 3.72 -3.20
CA ALA A 224 21.99 4.01 -2.64
C ALA A 224 21.44 2.86 -1.77
N LYS A 225 21.98 1.64 -1.94
CA LYS A 225 21.49 0.42 -1.28
C LYS A 225 22.39 -0.03 -0.12
N ILE A 226 23.72 0.22 -0.20
CA ILE A 226 24.68 -0.07 0.88
C ILE A 226 25.34 1.21 1.41
N HIS A 227 25.51 1.32 2.74
CA HIS A 227 26.10 2.48 3.38
C HIS A 227 26.97 2.05 4.55
N GLU A 228 28.05 2.81 4.78
CA GLU A 228 28.99 2.57 5.90
C GLU A 228 28.28 2.69 7.27
N ALA A 229 28.46 1.70 8.12
CA ALA A 229 27.99 1.72 9.50
C ALA A 229 28.80 2.70 10.36
N GLY A 230 28.22 3.21 11.45
CA GLY A 230 28.91 4.09 12.41
C GLY A 230 29.07 5.55 11.97
N LYS A 231 28.75 5.93 10.73
CA LYS A 231 28.83 7.32 10.28
C LYS A 231 27.50 8.05 10.47
N PHE A 232 27.51 9.23 11.08
CA PHE A 232 26.32 10.06 11.35
C PHE A 232 25.52 10.37 10.07
N LYS A 233 26.21 10.66 8.96
CA LYS A 233 25.55 10.90 7.65
C LYS A 233 24.68 9.74 7.16
N ASN A 234 24.85 8.54 7.72
CA ASN A 234 24.13 7.33 7.34
C ASN A 234 23.12 6.88 8.42
N PHE A 235 22.78 7.72 9.40
CA PHE A 235 21.95 7.33 10.55
C PHE A 235 20.62 6.68 10.15
N PHE A 236 19.91 7.25 9.17
CA PHE A 236 18.65 6.74 8.66
C PHE A 236 18.77 5.81 7.43
N LYS A 237 19.99 5.51 6.98
CA LYS A 237 20.22 4.75 5.75
C LYS A 237 20.45 3.27 6.02
N ALA A 238 20.18 2.43 5.00
CA ALA A 238 20.38 1.00 5.10
C ALA A 238 21.88 0.66 5.18
N LYS A 239 22.29 -0.09 6.19
CA LYS A 239 23.70 -0.44 6.47
C LYS A 239 23.98 -1.92 6.20
N LYS A 240 22.94 -2.72 5.86
CA LYS A 240 23.07 -4.15 5.61
C LYS A 240 23.73 -4.39 4.26
N PHE A 241 24.69 -5.31 4.27
CA PHE A 241 25.26 -5.86 3.05
C PHE A 241 24.44 -7.04 2.54
N THR A 242 24.10 -7.03 1.27
CA THR A 242 23.64 -8.21 0.52
C THR A 242 24.28 -8.18 -0.88
N PRO A 243 24.60 -9.33 -1.48
CA PRO A 243 25.17 -9.36 -2.84
C PRO A 243 24.34 -8.61 -3.87
N GLU A 244 23.03 -8.79 -3.87
CA GLU A 244 22.09 -8.10 -4.78
C GLU A 244 22.17 -6.58 -4.66
N ARG A 245 22.22 -6.04 -3.43
CA ARG A 245 22.35 -4.61 -3.20
C ARG A 245 23.68 -4.05 -3.68
N TYR A 246 24.72 -4.83 -3.51
CA TYR A 246 26.06 -4.47 -3.97
C TYR A 246 26.13 -4.42 -5.49
N GLU A 247 25.60 -5.45 -6.18
CA GLU A 247 25.52 -5.45 -7.64
C GLU A 247 24.68 -4.27 -8.18
N THR A 248 23.59 -3.94 -7.49
CA THR A 248 22.78 -2.77 -7.84
C THR A 248 23.60 -1.48 -7.72
N ASP A 249 24.37 -1.32 -6.63
CA ASP A 249 25.17 -0.11 -6.41
C ASP A 249 26.37 -0.02 -7.35
N LYS A 250 26.95 -1.15 -7.80
CA LYS A 250 27.96 -1.16 -8.87
C LYS A 250 27.38 -0.62 -10.18
N LYS A 251 26.19 -1.07 -10.58
CA LYS A 251 25.50 -0.53 -11.75
C LYS A 251 25.21 0.94 -11.60
N ASN A 252 24.69 1.38 -10.46
CA ASN A 252 24.44 2.79 -10.17
C ASN A 252 25.71 3.64 -10.23
N LEU A 253 26.87 3.07 -9.85
CA LEU A 253 28.15 3.77 -9.94
C LEU A 253 28.52 4.05 -11.39
N ILE A 254 28.47 3.06 -12.26
CA ILE A 254 28.74 3.22 -13.71
C ILE A 254 27.71 4.17 -14.33
N GLU A 255 26.42 4.01 -14.04
CA GLU A 255 25.40 4.95 -14.50
C GLU A 255 25.69 6.38 -14.06
N LYS A 256 26.25 6.57 -12.84
CA LYS A 256 26.62 7.90 -12.35
C LYS A 256 27.78 8.53 -13.11
N TYR A 257 28.75 7.73 -13.56
CA TYR A 257 29.78 8.17 -14.45
C TYR A 257 29.23 8.52 -15.84
N ASN A 258 28.34 7.67 -16.39
CA ASN A 258 27.66 7.91 -17.65
C ASN A 258 26.78 9.19 -17.61
N GLU A 259 26.14 9.49 -16.48
CA GLU A 259 25.41 10.76 -16.27
C GLU A 259 26.33 11.99 -16.38
N LEU A 260 27.59 11.83 -16.09
CA LEU A 260 28.61 12.89 -16.14
C LEU A 260 29.44 12.89 -17.45
N GLY A 261 29.07 12.06 -18.42
CA GLY A 261 29.71 11.97 -19.72
C GLY A 261 30.92 11.03 -19.79
N TYR A 262 31.21 10.30 -18.73
CA TYR A 262 32.26 9.29 -18.71
C TYR A 262 31.68 7.96 -19.24
N ARG A 263 31.49 7.86 -20.57
CA ARG A 263 30.85 6.75 -21.27
C ARG A 263 31.58 5.43 -21.07
N ASP A 264 32.91 5.45 -21.09
CA ASP A 264 33.78 4.28 -21.05
C ASP A 264 34.17 3.88 -19.61
N ALA A 265 33.56 4.51 -18.62
CA ALA A 265 33.83 4.18 -17.21
C ALA A 265 33.53 2.71 -16.91
N THR A 266 34.51 2.03 -16.30
CA THR A 266 34.40 0.61 -15.96
C THR A 266 34.92 0.33 -14.56
N ILE A 267 34.46 -0.78 -13.96
CA ILE A 267 35.02 -1.32 -12.74
C ILE A 267 36.10 -2.32 -13.12
N LEU A 268 37.36 -2.02 -12.82
CA LEU A 268 38.49 -2.90 -13.14
C LEU A 268 38.57 -4.06 -12.16
N GLU A 269 38.32 -3.81 -10.88
CA GLU A 269 38.45 -4.79 -9.82
C GLU A 269 37.46 -4.46 -8.72
N ASP A 270 36.82 -5.49 -8.16
CA ASP A 270 36.01 -5.34 -6.95
C ASP A 270 36.20 -6.55 -6.01
N SER A 271 36.17 -6.30 -4.72
CA SER A 271 36.27 -7.34 -3.71
C SER A 271 35.50 -7.00 -2.44
N VAL A 272 35.06 -8.05 -1.76
CA VAL A 272 34.33 -7.96 -0.49
C VAL A 272 34.87 -9.00 0.47
N TRP A 273 35.43 -8.53 1.59
CA TRP A 273 35.96 -9.41 2.64
C TRP A 273 35.37 -9.07 4.01
N ASN A 274 35.36 -10.07 4.88
CA ASN A 274 34.95 -9.89 6.26
C ASN A 274 36.04 -9.18 7.04
N GLU A 275 35.67 -8.12 7.78
CA GLU A 275 36.57 -7.49 8.76
C GLU A 275 36.42 -8.18 10.12
N ASP A 276 35.20 -8.46 10.51
CA ASP A 276 34.80 -9.18 11.71
C ASP A 276 33.54 -10.03 11.46
N GLU A 277 32.99 -10.63 12.52
CA GLU A 277 31.80 -11.47 12.42
C GLU A 277 30.52 -10.74 11.95
N LYS A 278 30.52 -9.39 12.03
CA LYS A 278 29.35 -8.53 11.77
C LYS A 278 29.57 -7.51 10.66
N HIS A 279 30.83 -7.36 10.19
CA HIS A 279 31.16 -6.32 9.24
C HIS A 279 31.96 -6.83 8.05
N VAL A 280 31.67 -6.23 6.89
CA VAL A 280 32.39 -6.41 5.63
C VAL A 280 33.01 -5.11 5.19
N ASN A 281 34.16 -5.18 4.54
CA ASN A 281 34.73 -4.12 3.75
C ASN A 281 34.47 -4.36 2.28
N VAL A 282 34.25 -3.27 1.54
CA VAL A 282 34.01 -3.27 0.12
C VAL A 282 35.13 -2.47 -0.54
N TYR A 283 35.79 -3.04 -1.53
CA TYR A 283 36.82 -2.39 -2.35
C TYR A 283 36.34 -2.37 -3.80
N ILE A 284 36.52 -1.22 -4.45
CA ILE A 284 36.21 -1.05 -5.87
C ILE A 284 37.32 -0.18 -6.49
N LYS A 285 37.87 -0.65 -7.60
CA LYS A 285 38.79 0.10 -8.43
C LYS A 285 38.11 0.48 -9.74
N VAL A 286 38.05 1.76 -10.02
CA VAL A 286 37.33 2.30 -11.19
C VAL A 286 38.34 2.86 -12.18
N ASP A 287 38.11 2.61 -13.44
CA ASP A 287 38.67 3.40 -14.54
C ASP A 287 37.60 4.36 -15.03
N GLU A 288 37.82 5.66 -14.88
CA GLU A 288 36.81 6.68 -15.22
C GLU A 288 36.75 6.95 -16.74
N GLY A 289 37.79 6.63 -17.49
CA GLY A 289 37.91 6.97 -18.92
C GLY A 289 37.94 8.47 -19.17
N GLN A 290 37.63 8.87 -20.40
CA GLN A 290 37.53 10.30 -20.77
C GLN A 290 36.06 10.77 -20.77
N GLN A 291 35.87 12.08 -20.60
CA GLN A 291 34.54 12.72 -20.67
C GLN A 291 34.21 13.05 -22.12
N TYR A 292 33.00 12.71 -22.56
CA TYR A 292 32.52 12.93 -23.90
C TYR A 292 31.46 14.04 -23.96
N TYR A 293 31.43 14.74 -25.10
CA TYR A 293 30.53 15.84 -25.43
C TYR A 293 29.74 15.55 -26.71
N ILE A 294 28.54 16.11 -26.83
CA ILE A 294 27.72 16.00 -28.04
C ILE A 294 28.23 16.96 -29.06
N ARG A 295 28.68 16.46 -30.22
CA ARG A 295 29.13 17.28 -31.39
C ARG A 295 27.97 17.61 -32.31
N ASN A 296 27.12 16.63 -32.63
CA ASN A 296 25.95 16.79 -33.49
C ASN A 296 24.84 15.84 -33.09
N ILE A 297 23.58 16.24 -33.36
CA ILE A 297 22.39 15.39 -33.21
C ILE A 297 21.61 15.49 -34.52
N GLU A 298 21.49 14.38 -35.21
CA GLU A 298 20.78 14.29 -36.48
C GLU A 298 19.58 13.35 -36.34
N TRP A 299 18.43 13.81 -36.82
CA TRP A 299 17.19 13.02 -36.86
C TRP A 299 16.96 12.52 -38.27
N VAL A 300 16.76 11.21 -38.42
CA VAL A 300 16.57 10.56 -39.71
C VAL A 300 15.25 9.76 -39.68
N GLY A 301 14.39 9.97 -40.67
CA GLY A 301 13.13 9.26 -40.83
C GLY A 301 11.93 9.88 -40.11
N ASN A 302 12.07 11.05 -39.53
CA ASN A 302 11.02 11.79 -38.82
C ASN A 302 10.16 12.63 -39.78
N SER A 303 9.12 12.06 -40.34
CA SER A 303 8.19 12.75 -41.24
C SER A 303 7.00 13.43 -40.56
N VAL A 304 6.59 12.89 -39.39
CA VAL A 304 5.43 13.37 -38.60
C VAL A 304 5.81 14.54 -37.70
N LEU A 305 6.96 14.45 -37.03
CA LEU A 305 7.43 15.49 -36.10
C LEU A 305 8.71 16.15 -36.67
N THR A 306 8.78 17.48 -36.61
CA THR A 306 9.94 18.21 -37.09
C THR A 306 11.17 17.97 -36.20
N SER A 307 12.38 18.00 -36.81
CA SER A 307 13.63 17.85 -36.05
C SER A 307 13.80 18.92 -34.99
N ASP A 308 13.31 20.13 -35.18
CA ASP A 308 13.33 21.20 -34.16
C ASP A 308 12.46 20.85 -32.96
N PHE A 309 11.25 20.30 -33.20
CA PHE A 309 10.39 19.83 -32.12
C PHE A 309 11.05 18.70 -31.33
N LEU A 310 11.63 17.71 -32.02
CA LEU A 310 12.32 16.57 -31.43
C LEU A 310 13.55 16.99 -30.64
N ASN A 311 14.34 17.96 -31.10
CA ASN A 311 15.46 18.53 -30.36
C ASN A 311 14.99 19.23 -29.08
N ASN A 312 13.89 19.99 -29.14
CA ASN A 312 13.32 20.62 -27.94
C ASN A 312 12.79 19.59 -26.95
N ALA A 313 12.13 18.52 -27.41
CA ALA A 313 11.66 17.43 -26.58
C ALA A 313 12.84 16.65 -25.96
N LEU A 314 13.89 16.38 -26.71
CA LEU A 314 15.11 15.75 -26.20
C LEU A 314 15.79 16.60 -25.12
N GLY A 315 15.82 17.93 -25.30
CA GLY A 315 16.40 18.86 -24.34
C GLY A 315 17.91 18.78 -24.21
N MET A 316 18.62 18.16 -25.17
CA MET A 316 20.07 18.07 -25.26
C MET A 316 20.56 18.83 -26.51
N LYS A 317 21.70 19.48 -26.40
CA LYS A 317 22.23 20.37 -27.46
C LYS A 317 23.69 20.04 -27.78
N LYS A 318 24.14 20.48 -28.93
CA LYS A 318 25.57 20.49 -29.30
C LYS A 318 26.38 21.20 -28.22
N GLY A 319 27.49 20.59 -27.80
CA GLY A 319 28.36 21.05 -26.73
C GLY A 319 27.99 20.60 -25.32
N ASP A 320 26.83 20.01 -25.16
CA ASP A 320 26.45 19.41 -23.85
C ASP A 320 27.28 18.16 -23.55
N VAL A 321 27.44 17.86 -22.28
CA VAL A 321 28.05 16.61 -21.85
C VAL A 321 27.18 15.44 -22.28
N TYR A 322 27.79 14.40 -22.87
CA TYR A 322 27.09 13.22 -23.29
C TYR A 322 26.53 12.44 -22.10
N ASN A 323 25.27 12.61 -21.82
CA ASN A 323 24.57 11.97 -20.72
C ASN A 323 23.61 10.90 -21.25
N GLN A 324 24.08 9.65 -21.33
CA GLN A 324 23.31 8.52 -21.87
C GLN A 324 22.03 8.26 -21.06
N LYS A 325 22.10 8.43 -19.74
CA LYS A 325 20.92 8.21 -18.87
C LYS A 325 19.86 9.29 -19.13
N LEU A 326 20.25 10.55 -19.22
CA LEU A 326 19.34 11.65 -19.57
C LEU A 326 18.73 11.42 -20.95
N MET A 327 19.56 11.03 -21.92
CA MET A 327 19.10 10.72 -23.28
C MET A 327 18.03 9.62 -23.27
N ASN A 328 18.30 8.48 -22.63
CA ASN A 328 17.31 7.39 -22.53
C ASN A 328 16.02 7.84 -21.83
N LYS A 329 16.16 8.65 -20.79
CA LYS A 329 15.03 9.19 -20.05
C LYS A 329 14.17 10.10 -20.92
N ARG A 330 14.79 11.03 -21.64
CA ARG A 330 14.11 11.96 -22.54
C ARG A 330 13.54 11.30 -23.80
N LEU A 331 14.12 10.17 -24.23
CA LEU A 331 13.61 9.40 -25.36
C LEU A 331 12.43 8.50 -25.00
N LYS A 332 12.43 7.88 -23.78
CA LYS A 332 11.52 6.75 -23.47
C LYS A 332 10.74 6.88 -22.15
N GLU A 333 11.29 7.52 -21.10
CA GLU A 333 10.77 7.38 -19.73
C GLU A 333 9.96 8.58 -19.23
N ASP A 334 10.35 9.80 -19.57
CA ASP A 334 9.66 11.01 -19.11
C ASP A 334 8.24 11.09 -19.68
N GLU A 335 7.34 11.76 -18.98
CA GLU A 335 5.97 11.99 -19.47
C GLU A 335 5.97 12.75 -20.81
N ASP A 336 6.91 13.66 -20.98
CA ASP A 336 7.15 14.42 -22.21
C ASP A 336 8.31 13.83 -23.05
N ALA A 337 8.58 12.52 -22.92
CA ALA A 337 9.57 11.83 -23.71
C ALA A 337 9.18 11.80 -25.21
N VAL A 338 10.19 11.85 -26.09
CA VAL A 338 10.01 11.79 -27.54
C VAL A 338 9.07 10.64 -27.95
N GLY A 339 9.28 9.44 -27.39
CA GLY A 339 8.46 8.28 -27.70
C GLY A 339 6.99 8.43 -27.32
N ASN A 340 6.69 9.19 -26.27
CA ASN A 340 5.31 9.40 -25.86
C ASN A 340 4.53 10.30 -26.83
N TYR A 341 5.19 11.23 -27.51
CA TYR A 341 4.54 12.01 -28.57
C TYR A 341 4.09 11.13 -29.73
N TYR A 342 4.91 10.16 -30.14
CA TYR A 342 4.51 9.17 -31.14
C TYR A 342 3.40 8.25 -30.64
N TRP A 343 3.52 7.69 -29.44
CA TRP A 343 2.51 6.81 -28.88
C TRP A 343 1.17 7.49 -28.62
N ASN A 344 1.17 8.76 -28.24
CA ASN A 344 -0.05 9.52 -28.01
C ASN A 344 -0.78 9.90 -29.30
N ASN A 345 -0.07 9.85 -30.45
CA ASN A 345 -0.62 10.07 -31.76
C ASN A 345 -0.82 8.77 -32.57
N GLY A 346 -0.92 7.64 -31.89
CA GLY A 346 -1.25 6.35 -32.52
C GLY A 346 -0.07 5.57 -33.11
N TYR A 347 1.13 6.09 -33.10
CA TYR A 347 2.31 5.43 -33.67
C TYR A 347 2.93 4.43 -32.70
N ILE A 348 2.18 3.38 -32.31
CA ILE A 348 2.67 2.36 -31.38
C ILE A 348 3.81 1.52 -31.97
N PHE A 349 3.85 1.39 -33.30
CA PHE A 349 4.84 0.61 -34.05
C PHE A 349 6.12 1.38 -34.37
N TYR A 350 6.21 2.66 -33.90
CA TYR A 350 7.41 3.44 -34.14
C TYR A 350 8.62 2.79 -33.48
N GLN A 351 9.76 2.91 -34.10
CA GLN A 351 11.06 2.48 -33.57
C GLN A 351 12.00 3.67 -33.57
N LEU A 352 12.75 3.79 -32.49
CA LEU A 352 13.75 4.85 -32.30
C LEU A 352 15.06 4.23 -31.83
N ASP A 353 16.08 4.30 -32.67
CA ASP A 353 17.42 3.78 -32.44
C ASP A 353 18.43 4.91 -32.38
N PRO A 354 18.85 5.35 -31.16
CA PRO A 354 19.93 6.30 -31.00
C PRO A 354 21.27 5.60 -31.30
N THR A 355 22.00 6.05 -32.33
CA THR A 355 23.24 5.46 -32.76
C THR A 355 24.38 6.49 -32.66
N GLU A 356 25.49 6.08 -32.09
CA GLU A 356 26.75 6.85 -32.13
C GLU A 356 27.45 6.59 -33.46
N VAL A 357 27.37 7.56 -34.35
CA VAL A 357 27.87 7.37 -35.75
C VAL A 357 29.36 7.63 -35.85
N ASN A 358 29.86 8.59 -35.10
CA ASN A 358 31.25 8.99 -35.18
C ASN A 358 31.74 9.54 -33.84
N ILE A 359 33.01 9.24 -33.52
CA ILE A 359 33.69 9.76 -32.34
C ILE A 359 34.98 10.43 -32.79
N VAL A 360 35.09 11.73 -32.57
CA VAL A 360 36.25 12.54 -32.90
C VAL A 360 36.84 13.15 -31.64
N GLY A 361 37.90 12.55 -31.14
CA GLY A 361 38.51 12.94 -29.87
C GLY A 361 37.57 12.68 -28.69
N ASP A 362 37.10 13.76 -28.05
CA ASP A 362 36.17 13.73 -26.92
C ASP A 362 34.72 14.01 -27.33
N SER A 363 34.40 14.02 -28.62
CA SER A 363 33.12 14.48 -29.13
C SER A 363 32.43 13.43 -29.97
N ILE A 364 31.10 13.24 -29.73
CA ILE A 364 30.25 12.19 -30.31
C ILE A 364 29.21 12.80 -31.24
N ASP A 365 29.04 12.22 -32.43
CA ASP A 365 27.90 12.48 -33.31
C ASP A 365 26.82 11.43 -33.06
N LEU A 366 25.61 11.90 -32.82
CA LEU A 366 24.44 11.07 -32.58
C LEU A 366 23.51 11.11 -33.77
N GLU A 367 23.13 9.95 -34.30
CA GLU A 367 22.06 9.79 -35.27
C GLU A 367 20.85 9.16 -34.57
N MET A 368 19.75 9.87 -34.55
CA MET A 368 18.46 9.45 -34.01
C MET A 368 17.61 8.90 -35.14
N ARG A 369 17.72 7.61 -35.41
CA ARG A 369 16.98 6.97 -36.50
C ARG A 369 15.59 6.60 -36.06
N ILE A 370 14.57 7.16 -36.70
CA ILE A 370 13.16 6.90 -36.45
C ILE A 370 12.55 6.16 -37.63
N THR A 371 11.83 5.09 -37.34
CA THR A 371 10.95 4.41 -38.28
C THR A 371 9.53 4.57 -37.73
N GLU A 372 8.72 5.46 -38.34
CA GLU A 372 7.42 5.87 -37.76
C GLU A 372 6.35 4.80 -37.92
N ASN A 373 6.38 4.04 -39.01
CA ASN A 373 5.38 3.05 -39.38
C ASN A 373 3.95 3.62 -39.44
N GLN A 374 2.94 2.76 -39.42
CA GLN A 374 1.52 3.15 -39.49
C GLN A 374 0.94 3.49 -38.13
N GLN A 375 -0.12 4.32 -38.14
CA GLN A 375 -0.93 4.58 -36.95
C GLN A 375 -1.79 3.35 -36.62
N ALA A 376 -2.01 3.12 -35.34
CA ALA A 376 -2.85 2.04 -34.85
C ALA A 376 -4.13 2.56 -34.20
N HIS A 377 -5.25 1.89 -34.52
CA HIS A 377 -6.54 2.10 -33.87
C HIS A 377 -6.81 0.98 -32.84
N ILE A 378 -7.58 1.30 -31.82
CA ILE A 378 -7.98 0.33 -30.82
C ILE A 378 -9.06 -0.58 -31.46
N ASN A 379 -8.77 -1.87 -31.55
CA ASN A 379 -9.72 -2.88 -32.05
C ASN A 379 -10.65 -3.36 -30.94
N ALA A 380 -10.09 -3.83 -29.83
CA ALA A 380 -10.87 -4.36 -28.72
C ALA A 380 -10.29 -3.94 -27.37
N VAL A 381 -11.20 -3.70 -26.41
CA VAL A 381 -10.86 -3.48 -25.00
C VAL A 381 -11.57 -4.53 -24.18
N ARG A 382 -10.80 -5.45 -23.57
CA ARG A 382 -11.30 -6.57 -22.76
C ARG A 382 -10.94 -6.36 -21.29
N ILE A 383 -11.86 -6.75 -20.40
CA ILE A 383 -11.71 -6.60 -18.95
C ILE A 383 -11.89 -7.98 -18.33
N TYR A 384 -10.94 -8.40 -17.50
CA TYR A 384 -10.93 -9.67 -16.79
C TYR A 384 -10.75 -9.44 -15.29
N GLY A 385 -11.27 -10.35 -14.46
CA GLY A 385 -11.10 -10.30 -13.01
C GLY A 385 -12.05 -9.32 -12.29
N ASN A 386 -13.15 -8.90 -12.93
CA ASN A 386 -14.17 -8.04 -12.34
C ASN A 386 -15.39 -8.80 -11.77
N ASP A 387 -15.16 -9.96 -11.17
CA ASP A 387 -16.22 -10.90 -10.74
C ASP A 387 -17.24 -10.33 -9.74
N ARG A 388 -16.87 -9.31 -8.97
CA ARG A 388 -17.71 -8.66 -7.97
C ARG A 388 -18.30 -7.32 -8.42
N LEU A 389 -17.93 -6.85 -9.61
CA LEU A 389 -18.42 -5.61 -10.22
C LEU A 389 -19.00 -5.91 -11.59
N TYR A 390 -20.08 -5.21 -11.98
CA TYR A 390 -20.53 -5.24 -13.36
C TYR A 390 -19.46 -4.62 -14.27
N GLU A 391 -19.26 -5.23 -15.43
CA GLU A 391 -18.27 -4.77 -16.40
C GLU A 391 -18.47 -3.29 -16.78
N GLU A 392 -19.73 -2.86 -16.92
CA GLU A 392 -20.08 -1.49 -17.24
C GLU A 392 -19.52 -0.47 -16.23
N VAL A 393 -19.36 -0.88 -14.95
CA VAL A 393 -18.81 -0.02 -13.91
C VAL A 393 -17.32 0.29 -14.14
N VAL A 394 -16.56 -0.68 -14.64
CA VAL A 394 -15.15 -0.50 -15.00
C VAL A 394 -15.04 0.17 -16.36
N ARG A 395 -15.79 -0.29 -17.34
CA ARG A 395 -15.73 0.16 -18.73
C ARG A 395 -16.03 1.66 -18.89
N ARG A 396 -16.95 2.22 -18.08
CA ARG A 396 -17.29 3.65 -18.13
C ARG A 396 -16.17 4.58 -17.65
N GLU A 397 -15.21 4.07 -16.87
CA GLU A 397 -14.03 4.83 -16.40
C GLU A 397 -12.88 4.80 -17.42
N LEU A 398 -12.95 3.90 -18.42
CA LEU A 398 -11.92 3.81 -19.44
C LEU A 398 -11.98 4.99 -20.40
N ARG A 399 -10.81 5.52 -20.73
CA ARG A 399 -10.62 6.60 -21.73
C ARG A 399 -10.33 6.06 -23.13
N THR A 400 -10.22 4.73 -23.24
CA THR A 400 -9.92 4.01 -24.48
C THR A 400 -11.16 3.26 -24.95
N LYS A 401 -11.55 3.45 -26.18
CA LYS A 401 -12.72 2.79 -26.80
C LYS A 401 -12.33 2.13 -28.11
N PRO A 402 -12.98 1.03 -28.49
CA PRO A 402 -12.81 0.48 -29.83
C PRO A 402 -13.09 1.54 -30.91
N GLY A 403 -12.21 1.62 -31.90
CA GLY A 403 -12.24 2.62 -32.98
C GLY A 403 -11.46 3.91 -32.71
N ASP A 404 -11.14 4.23 -31.45
CA ASP A 404 -10.30 5.39 -31.14
C ASP A 404 -8.85 5.16 -31.61
N LEU A 405 -8.15 6.25 -31.94
CA LEU A 405 -6.70 6.21 -32.16
C LEU A 405 -5.99 5.82 -30.87
N PHE A 406 -4.98 4.95 -30.96
CA PHE A 406 -4.22 4.56 -29.79
C PHE A 406 -3.51 5.77 -29.15
N SER A 407 -3.60 5.87 -27.83
CA SER A 407 -2.89 6.88 -27.04
C SER A 407 -2.42 6.27 -25.72
N LYS A 408 -1.11 6.31 -25.48
CA LYS A 408 -0.51 5.85 -24.22
C LYS A 408 -1.05 6.63 -23.03
N ASP A 409 -1.21 7.95 -23.17
CA ASP A 409 -1.76 8.79 -22.10
C ASP A 409 -3.19 8.38 -21.74
N ALA A 410 -4.03 8.10 -22.74
CA ALA A 410 -5.39 7.60 -22.50
C ALA A 410 -5.41 6.25 -21.76
N VAL A 411 -4.48 5.34 -22.10
CA VAL A 411 -4.33 4.05 -21.41
C VAL A 411 -3.85 4.24 -19.98
N MET A 412 -2.80 5.03 -19.76
CA MET A 412 -2.26 5.29 -18.41
C MET A 412 -3.28 6.03 -17.52
N ARG A 413 -4.06 6.91 -18.14
CA ARG A 413 -5.15 7.58 -17.45
C ARG A 413 -6.26 6.60 -17.07
N SER A 414 -6.61 5.67 -17.96
CA SER A 414 -7.57 4.60 -17.64
C SER A 414 -7.08 3.74 -16.47
N ALA A 415 -5.80 3.36 -16.44
CA ALA A 415 -5.20 2.63 -15.33
C ALA A 415 -5.33 3.39 -13.99
N ARG A 416 -5.06 4.70 -14.02
CA ARG A 416 -5.19 5.58 -12.85
C ARG A 416 -6.64 5.68 -12.38
N GLU A 417 -7.60 5.86 -13.30
CA GLU A 417 -9.03 5.92 -12.95
C GLU A 417 -9.52 4.58 -12.36
N ILE A 418 -9.12 3.43 -12.92
CA ILE A 418 -9.40 2.10 -12.34
C ILE A 418 -8.80 1.97 -10.94
N GLY A 419 -7.55 2.41 -10.75
CA GLY A 419 -6.88 2.41 -9.44
C GLY A 419 -7.61 3.27 -8.40
N ASN A 420 -8.05 4.46 -8.81
CA ASN A 420 -8.77 5.41 -7.96
C ASN A 420 -10.17 4.91 -7.55
N MET A 421 -10.78 3.99 -8.30
CA MET A 421 -12.04 3.36 -7.89
C MET A 421 -11.91 2.61 -6.55
N GLY A 422 -10.71 2.13 -6.20
CA GLY A 422 -10.44 1.44 -4.94
C GLY A 422 -10.93 -0.01 -4.85
N TYR A 423 -11.48 -0.58 -5.92
CA TYR A 423 -11.97 -1.97 -5.98
C TYR A 423 -10.89 -2.98 -6.38
N PHE A 424 -9.79 -2.49 -6.91
CA PHE A 424 -8.71 -3.30 -7.46
C PHE A 424 -7.37 -3.00 -6.75
N ASN A 425 -6.47 -3.96 -6.80
CA ASN A 425 -5.12 -3.77 -6.31
C ASN A 425 -4.34 -2.87 -7.28
N ALA A 426 -4.05 -1.65 -6.88
CA ALA A 426 -3.41 -0.65 -7.74
C ALA A 426 -2.01 -1.07 -8.23
N GLU A 427 -1.32 -1.96 -7.51
CA GLU A 427 0.01 -2.43 -7.87
C GLU A 427 -0.01 -3.45 -9.04
N THR A 428 -1.16 -4.13 -9.22
CA THR A 428 -1.33 -5.15 -10.26
C THR A 428 -2.06 -4.63 -11.50
N ILE A 429 -2.54 -3.37 -11.50
CA ILE A 429 -3.21 -2.77 -12.66
C ILE A 429 -2.16 -2.47 -13.74
N ASN A 430 -1.94 -3.42 -14.62
CA ASN A 430 -1.07 -3.26 -15.77
C ASN A 430 -1.83 -3.70 -17.03
N PRO A 431 -2.08 -2.80 -18.01
CA PRO A 431 -2.74 -3.17 -19.25
C PRO A 431 -1.82 -4.02 -20.12
N ASP A 432 -2.30 -5.16 -20.56
CA ASP A 432 -1.64 -5.97 -21.58
C ASP A 432 -2.04 -5.44 -22.97
N ILE A 433 -1.10 -4.75 -23.60
CA ILE A 433 -1.27 -4.10 -24.90
C ILE A 433 -0.73 -5.03 -25.99
N LYS A 434 -1.62 -5.50 -26.88
CA LYS A 434 -1.28 -6.41 -27.98
C LYS A 434 -1.43 -5.70 -29.31
N PRO A 435 -0.35 -5.13 -29.85
CA PRO A 435 -0.38 -4.54 -31.17
C PRO A 435 -0.40 -5.64 -32.26
N ASN A 436 -1.24 -5.46 -33.26
CA ASN A 436 -1.27 -6.24 -34.50
C ASN A 436 -0.75 -5.37 -35.64
N TYR A 437 0.45 -5.68 -36.09
CA TYR A 437 1.13 -4.92 -37.12
C TYR A 437 0.45 -5.07 -38.49
N GLU A 438 -0.09 -6.24 -38.78
CA GLU A 438 -0.70 -6.52 -40.10
C GLU A 438 -1.96 -5.68 -40.36
N ASP A 439 -2.82 -5.55 -39.34
CA ASP A 439 -4.09 -4.84 -39.42
C ASP A 439 -3.99 -3.37 -38.98
N GLY A 440 -2.86 -2.91 -38.47
CA GLY A 440 -2.71 -1.59 -37.86
C GLY A 440 -3.59 -1.36 -36.65
N THR A 441 -3.85 -2.40 -35.87
CA THR A 441 -4.77 -2.35 -34.73
C THR A 441 -4.09 -2.74 -33.44
N VAL A 442 -4.75 -2.41 -32.30
CA VAL A 442 -4.27 -2.71 -30.95
C VAL A 442 -5.41 -3.28 -30.12
N ASP A 443 -5.19 -4.43 -29.50
CA ASP A 443 -6.05 -4.95 -28.44
C ASP A 443 -5.51 -4.56 -27.08
N ILE A 444 -6.38 -4.08 -26.18
CA ILE A 444 -6.03 -3.71 -24.81
C ILE A 444 -6.75 -4.64 -23.86
N ASN A 445 -6.01 -5.45 -23.10
CA ASN A 445 -6.57 -6.34 -22.11
C ASN A 445 -6.25 -5.82 -20.70
N TRP A 446 -7.27 -5.67 -19.88
CA TRP A 446 -7.17 -5.30 -18.48
C TRP A 446 -7.31 -6.54 -17.60
N GLU A 447 -6.22 -6.97 -16.97
CA GLU A 447 -6.24 -8.02 -15.97
C GLU A 447 -6.28 -7.38 -14.59
N LEU A 448 -7.43 -7.50 -13.91
CA LEU A 448 -7.70 -6.80 -12.67
C LEU A 448 -7.77 -7.78 -11.51
N GLU A 449 -7.06 -7.51 -10.45
CA GLU A 449 -7.13 -8.25 -9.20
C GLU A 449 -8.01 -7.51 -8.21
N GLN A 450 -9.18 -8.09 -7.90
CA GLN A 450 -10.12 -7.49 -6.97
C GLN A 450 -9.67 -7.58 -5.53
N LYS A 451 -9.87 -6.49 -4.78
CA LYS A 451 -9.74 -6.46 -3.32
C LYS A 451 -11.07 -6.09 -2.67
N SER A 452 -11.30 -6.58 -1.47
CA SER A 452 -12.40 -6.09 -0.64
C SER A 452 -12.06 -4.69 -0.16
N ASN A 453 -12.97 -3.75 -0.37
CA ASN A 453 -12.84 -2.36 0.09
C ASN A 453 -14.00 -1.95 1.01
N ASP A 454 -14.84 -2.90 1.41
CA ASP A 454 -15.81 -2.68 2.47
C ASP A 454 -15.06 -2.41 3.78
N GLN A 455 -15.48 -1.39 4.50
CA GLN A 455 -14.80 -0.90 5.68
C GLN A 455 -15.69 -1.04 6.90
N LEU A 456 -15.12 -1.57 7.95
CA LEU A 456 -15.69 -1.53 9.28
C LEU A 456 -14.88 -0.53 10.08
N GLU A 457 -15.52 0.59 10.44
CA GLU A 457 -14.87 1.68 11.17
C GLU A 457 -15.14 1.52 12.67
N PHE A 458 -14.07 1.42 13.43
CA PHE A 458 -14.13 1.53 14.88
C PHE A 458 -13.24 2.69 15.30
N SER A 459 -13.79 3.63 16.05
CA SER A 459 -12.98 4.66 16.69
C SER A 459 -13.38 4.84 18.14
N LEU A 460 -12.39 5.04 18.98
CA LEU A 460 -12.55 5.41 20.37
C LEU A 460 -11.85 6.74 20.56
N GLY A 461 -12.58 7.74 21.01
CA GLY A 461 -12.05 9.04 21.38
C GLY A 461 -12.21 9.25 22.88
N TRP A 462 -11.32 10.02 23.48
CA TRP A 462 -11.41 10.45 24.86
C TRP A 462 -11.60 11.99 24.88
N GLY A 463 -12.70 12.45 25.46
CA GLY A 463 -13.02 13.87 25.64
C GLY A 463 -13.32 14.21 27.08
N GLN A 464 -13.67 15.47 27.32
CA GLN A 464 -14.04 15.96 28.67
C GLN A 464 -15.24 15.21 29.27
N THR A 465 -16.08 14.61 28.44
CA THR A 465 -17.28 13.86 28.79
C THR A 465 -17.07 12.35 28.80
N GLY A 466 -15.81 11.86 28.77
CA GLY A 466 -15.47 10.45 28.78
C GLY A 466 -15.15 9.86 27.42
N VAL A 467 -15.32 8.56 27.26
CA VAL A 467 -15.00 7.81 26.05
C VAL A 467 -16.14 7.90 25.05
N ILE A 468 -15.86 8.36 23.84
CA ILE A 468 -16.80 8.36 22.71
C ILE A 468 -16.46 7.19 21.81
N GLY A 469 -17.39 6.26 21.60
CA GLY A 469 -17.27 5.16 20.67
C GLY A 469 -17.99 5.48 19.36
N ARG A 470 -17.38 5.15 18.23
CA ARG A 470 -18.01 5.16 16.91
C ARG A 470 -17.87 3.80 16.26
N ILE A 471 -18.96 3.30 15.75
CA ILE A 471 -19.01 2.11 14.90
C ILE A 471 -19.63 2.51 13.57
N GLY A 472 -18.92 2.22 12.49
CA GLY A 472 -19.40 2.52 11.13
C GLY A 472 -19.22 1.30 10.23
N ILE A 473 -20.17 1.12 9.32
CA ILE A 473 -20.10 0.16 8.23
C ILE A 473 -20.18 0.96 6.93
N LYS A 474 -19.21 0.76 6.06
CA LYS A 474 -19.14 1.40 4.76
C LYS A 474 -19.01 0.32 3.70
N LEU A 475 -20.09 0.10 2.97
CA LEU A 475 -20.16 -0.82 1.84
C LEU A 475 -19.85 -0.05 0.58
N ASN A 476 -18.72 -0.32 -0.06
CA ASN A 476 -18.25 0.45 -1.20
C ASN A 476 -18.65 -0.13 -2.56
N ASN A 477 -19.15 -1.35 -2.60
CA ASN A 477 -19.64 -1.99 -3.83
C ASN A 477 -21.13 -2.33 -3.74
N PHE A 478 -21.92 -1.47 -3.11
CA PHE A 478 -23.36 -1.66 -3.00
C PHE A 478 -24.04 -1.53 -4.36
N SER A 479 -25.19 -2.19 -4.52
CA SER A 479 -26.04 -2.11 -5.73
C SER A 479 -27.50 -1.92 -5.35
N MET A 480 -28.03 -0.72 -5.55
CA MET A 480 -29.44 -0.42 -5.37
C MET A 480 -30.30 -1.22 -6.36
N ARG A 481 -29.81 -1.41 -7.58
CA ARG A 481 -30.48 -2.22 -8.62
C ARG A 481 -30.68 -3.66 -8.16
N ASN A 482 -29.68 -4.26 -7.52
CA ASN A 482 -29.74 -5.64 -7.05
C ASN A 482 -30.56 -5.79 -5.75
N LEU A 483 -30.79 -4.72 -5.01
CA LEU A 483 -31.66 -4.73 -3.82
C LEU A 483 -33.11 -5.01 -4.21
N PHE A 484 -33.59 -4.44 -5.31
CA PHE A 484 -34.97 -4.54 -5.78
C PHE A 484 -35.15 -5.41 -7.05
N GLY A 485 -34.06 -5.82 -7.71
CA GLY A 485 -34.06 -6.56 -8.96
C GLY A 485 -34.29 -8.07 -8.82
N LYS A 486 -34.74 -8.72 -9.90
CA LYS A 486 -34.92 -10.17 -10.00
C LYS A 486 -33.60 -10.91 -10.27
N ASN A 487 -32.67 -10.29 -11.02
CA ASN A 487 -31.37 -10.87 -11.33
C ASN A 487 -30.33 -10.32 -10.31
N LYS A 488 -30.01 -11.09 -9.32
CA LYS A 488 -29.21 -10.66 -8.18
C LYS A 488 -27.79 -11.17 -8.32
N MET A 489 -26.81 -10.28 -8.50
CA MET A 489 -25.43 -10.62 -8.24
C MET A 489 -25.23 -10.56 -6.72
N HIS A 490 -25.45 -11.69 -6.07
CA HIS A 490 -25.22 -11.81 -4.64
C HIS A 490 -23.99 -12.69 -4.38
N ARG A 491 -22.98 -12.09 -3.79
CA ARG A 491 -21.95 -12.84 -3.06
C ARG A 491 -21.98 -12.37 -1.60
N GLY A 492 -22.81 -13.02 -0.78
CA GLY A 492 -23.01 -12.69 0.62
C GLY A 492 -24.40 -12.13 0.93
N ILE A 493 -24.54 -11.49 2.11
CA ILE A 493 -25.82 -10.99 2.62
C ILE A 493 -26.28 -9.71 1.91
N MET A 494 -25.33 -8.92 1.36
CA MET A 494 -25.61 -7.61 0.77
C MET A 494 -25.55 -7.65 -0.75
N PRO A 495 -26.41 -6.90 -1.45
CA PRO A 495 -26.40 -6.77 -2.90
C PRO A 495 -25.19 -5.93 -3.33
N ILE A 496 -24.39 -6.46 -4.27
CA ILE A 496 -23.18 -5.85 -4.80
C ILE A 496 -23.22 -5.75 -6.31
N GLY A 497 -22.34 -4.94 -6.91
CA GLY A 497 -22.07 -4.95 -8.35
C GLY A 497 -22.00 -3.59 -9.03
N ASP A 498 -22.71 -2.56 -8.58
CA ASP A 498 -22.78 -1.25 -9.24
C ASP A 498 -21.70 -0.25 -8.80
N GLY A 499 -20.88 -0.61 -7.79
CA GLY A 499 -19.88 0.28 -7.25
C GLY A 499 -20.47 1.50 -6.56
N GLU A 500 -21.68 1.36 -6.00
CA GLU A 500 -22.31 2.39 -5.18
C GLU A 500 -21.83 2.26 -3.74
N GLN A 501 -22.00 3.32 -2.97
CA GLN A 501 -21.59 3.34 -1.58
C GLN A 501 -22.80 3.49 -0.67
N LEU A 502 -22.89 2.61 0.32
CA LEU A 502 -23.84 2.71 1.42
C LEU A 502 -23.06 2.78 2.73
N SER A 503 -23.32 3.80 3.54
CA SER A 503 -22.70 3.99 4.84
C SER A 503 -23.76 4.03 5.94
N LEU A 504 -23.44 3.43 7.07
CA LEU A 504 -24.22 3.49 8.30
C LEU A 504 -23.23 3.70 9.43
N SER A 505 -23.42 4.71 10.28
CA SER A 505 -22.57 4.92 11.44
C SER A 505 -23.39 5.28 12.67
N LEU A 506 -22.99 4.70 13.79
CA LEU A 506 -23.47 5.01 15.12
C LEU A 506 -22.29 5.55 15.91
N GLN A 507 -22.46 6.71 16.51
CA GLN A 507 -21.49 7.29 17.43
C GLN A 507 -22.21 7.52 18.76
N THR A 508 -21.61 7.08 19.85
CA THR A 508 -22.24 7.25 21.15
C THR A 508 -21.21 7.44 22.26
N ASN A 509 -21.61 8.22 23.24
CA ASN A 509 -20.97 8.36 24.53
C ASN A 509 -22.05 8.03 25.60
N GLY A 510 -22.60 6.83 25.52
CA GLY A 510 -23.70 6.42 26.40
C GLY A 510 -24.93 7.33 26.27
N ARG A 511 -25.42 7.86 27.40
CA ARG A 511 -26.60 8.74 27.46
C ARG A 511 -26.31 10.19 27.14
N TYR A 512 -25.04 10.63 27.26
CA TYR A 512 -24.65 12.01 27.00
C TYR A 512 -24.79 12.43 25.54
N TYR A 513 -24.31 11.57 24.62
CA TYR A 513 -24.35 11.85 23.20
C TYR A 513 -24.62 10.58 22.41
N THR A 514 -25.54 10.66 21.47
CA THR A 514 -25.78 9.58 20.50
C THR A 514 -26.06 10.20 19.13
N SER A 515 -25.42 9.69 18.09
CA SER A 515 -25.64 10.10 16.72
C SER A 515 -25.71 8.88 15.82
N LEU A 516 -26.75 8.83 15.00
CA LEU A 516 -26.94 7.85 13.95
C LEU A 516 -26.89 8.56 12.61
N SER A 517 -26.10 8.07 11.68
CA SER A 517 -26.08 8.62 10.32
C SER A 517 -26.08 7.51 9.27
N THR A 518 -26.76 7.79 8.18
CA THR A 518 -26.78 6.93 7.00
C THR A 518 -26.53 7.76 5.74
N GLY A 519 -25.84 7.17 4.77
CA GLY A 519 -25.54 7.84 3.52
C GLY A 519 -25.51 6.83 2.37
N TYR A 520 -26.09 7.24 1.26
CA TYR A 520 -26.00 6.54 -0.02
C TYR A 520 -25.33 7.46 -1.03
N SER A 521 -24.38 6.95 -1.79
CA SER A 521 -23.75 7.71 -2.87
C SER A 521 -23.45 6.85 -4.08
N THR A 522 -23.60 7.45 -5.25
CA THR A 522 -23.22 6.89 -6.54
C THR A 522 -22.52 7.94 -7.38
N GLY A 523 -21.41 7.58 -8.05
CA GLY A 523 -20.67 8.47 -8.96
C GLY A 523 -21.28 8.59 -10.36
N TRP A 524 -22.21 7.67 -10.73
CA TRP A 524 -22.77 7.54 -12.08
C TRP A 524 -24.29 7.41 -12.05
N PHE A 525 -24.96 8.39 -11.44
CA PHE A 525 -26.42 8.40 -11.40
C PHE A 525 -27.02 8.37 -12.82
N GLY A 526 -27.86 7.37 -13.06
CA GLY A 526 -28.46 7.08 -14.38
C GLY A 526 -27.51 6.35 -15.36
N GLY A 527 -26.31 5.95 -14.95
CA GLY A 527 -25.38 5.03 -15.67
C GLY A 527 -24.68 5.61 -16.92
N LYS A 528 -25.18 6.71 -17.50
CA LYS A 528 -24.68 7.25 -18.79
C LYS A 528 -23.67 8.38 -18.68
N ARG A 529 -23.68 9.11 -17.59
CA ARG A 529 -22.80 10.28 -17.38
C ARG A 529 -22.23 10.27 -15.96
N PRO A 530 -21.03 10.81 -15.73
CA PRO A 530 -20.42 10.88 -14.42
C PRO A 530 -21.08 11.97 -13.55
N ASN A 531 -22.35 11.79 -13.24
CA ASN A 531 -23.12 12.62 -12.34
C ASN A 531 -23.22 11.91 -10.99
N ALA A 532 -22.61 12.45 -9.95
CA ALA A 532 -22.74 11.91 -8.61
C ALA A 532 -24.09 12.27 -7.99
N LEU A 533 -24.67 11.32 -7.28
CA LEU A 533 -25.83 11.54 -6.40
C LEU A 533 -25.45 11.11 -4.99
N ASN A 534 -25.71 11.97 -4.01
CA ASN A 534 -25.52 11.67 -2.60
C ASN A 534 -26.82 11.94 -1.85
N VAL A 535 -27.24 10.97 -1.05
CA VAL A 535 -28.40 11.14 -0.16
C VAL A 535 -27.92 10.76 1.23
N SER A 536 -28.12 11.65 2.19
CA SER A 536 -27.74 11.39 3.59
C SER A 536 -28.83 11.82 4.55
N ALA A 537 -28.90 11.10 5.67
CA ALA A 537 -29.74 11.47 6.79
C ALA A 537 -28.98 11.23 8.09
N PHE A 538 -29.22 12.07 9.06
CA PHE A 538 -28.66 11.88 10.38
C PHE A 538 -29.67 12.30 11.45
N PHE A 539 -29.50 11.65 12.61
CA PHE A 539 -30.16 12.03 13.85
C PHE A 539 -29.11 12.08 14.94
N SER A 540 -29.10 13.10 15.76
CA SER A 540 -28.24 13.16 16.93
C SER A 540 -28.98 13.75 18.12
N LYS A 541 -28.65 13.25 19.31
CA LYS A 541 -29.13 13.73 20.59
C LYS A 541 -27.96 13.95 21.51
N GLN A 542 -27.96 15.08 22.21
CA GLN A 542 -27.03 15.34 23.29
C GLN A 542 -27.78 15.91 24.49
N SER A 543 -27.51 15.36 25.67
CA SER A 543 -28.03 15.81 26.95
C SER A 543 -27.04 16.73 27.65
N ASP A 544 -27.51 17.63 28.51
CA ASP A 544 -26.67 18.51 29.32
C ASP A 544 -26.16 17.82 30.59
N ILE A 545 -25.12 18.36 31.16
CA ILE A 545 -24.58 17.91 32.46
C ILE A 545 -25.30 18.71 33.55
N SER A 546 -25.81 17.99 34.55
CA SER A 546 -26.52 18.57 35.66
C SER A 546 -25.74 19.69 36.37
N SER A 547 -26.41 20.80 36.67
CA SER A 547 -25.82 21.96 37.36
C SER A 547 -25.31 21.61 38.77
N SER A 548 -25.96 20.64 39.44
CA SER A 548 -25.53 20.15 40.74
C SER A 548 -24.17 19.42 40.67
N TYR A 549 -23.91 18.72 39.56
CA TYR A 549 -22.61 18.08 39.35
C TYR A 549 -21.53 19.11 38.98
N ARG A 550 -21.86 20.06 38.13
CA ARG A 550 -20.93 21.14 37.72
C ARG A 550 -20.44 21.92 38.94
N ASN A 551 -21.32 22.23 39.85
CA ASN A 551 -20.99 22.91 41.10
C ASN A 551 -20.21 22.00 42.07
N ASN A 552 -20.52 20.73 42.10
CA ASN A 552 -19.85 19.75 42.99
C ASN A 552 -18.47 19.37 42.46
N SER A 553 -18.30 19.25 41.13
CA SER A 553 -16.99 19.01 40.52
C SER A 553 -16.03 20.19 40.70
N TYR A 554 -16.52 21.43 40.65
CA TYR A 554 -15.71 22.61 40.94
C TYR A 554 -15.29 22.62 42.44
N TYR A 555 -16.16 22.28 43.34
CA TYR A 555 -15.88 22.17 44.76
C TYR A 555 -14.95 21.01 45.11
N ASN A 556 -15.14 19.87 44.49
CA ASN A 556 -14.26 18.69 44.63
C ASN A 556 -12.88 18.91 44.00
N ASN A 557 -12.76 19.56 42.87
CA ASN A 557 -11.47 19.96 42.30
C ASN A 557 -10.75 20.99 43.15
N TYR A 558 -11.48 21.91 43.77
CA TYR A 558 -10.94 22.86 44.72
C TYR A 558 -10.45 22.15 45.99
N LEU A 559 -11.22 21.22 46.54
CA LEU A 559 -10.84 20.41 47.71
C LEU A 559 -9.66 19.48 47.40
N ASN A 560 -9.63 18.83 46.21
CA ASN A 560 -8.51 17.99 45.79
C ASN A 560 -7.22 18.80 45.59
N TYR A 561 -7.34 20.03 45.11
CA TYR A 561 -6.20 20.95 44.97
C TYR A 561 -5.67 21.42 46.33
N MET A 562 -6.56 21.67 47.28
CA MET A 562 -6.21 22.18 48.61
C MET A 562 -5.71 21.08 49.59
N TYR A 563 -6.17 19.85 49.47
CA TYR A 563 -5.89 18.77 50.42
C TYR A 563 -5.13 17.57 49.86
N GLY A 564 -4.75 17.56 48.62
CA GLY A 564 -3.83 16.59 48.01
C GLY A 564 -4.30 15.14 47.96
N PHE A 565 -5.61 14.88 48.11
CA PHE A 565 -6.14 13.52 48.05
C PHE A 565 -6.64 13.21 46.64
N GLY A 566 -5.79 12.53 45.84
CA GLY A 566 -6.16 11.90 44.62
C GLY A 566 -6.93 10.59 44.86
N SER A 567 -8.24 10.59 44.72
CA SER A 567 -9.01 9.37 44.54
C SER A 567 -9.34 9.16 43.06
N TYR A 568 -8.63 8.26 42.48
CA TYR A 568 -8.74 7.93 41.03
C TYR A 568 -9.88 6.94 40.69
N ASN A 569 -10.70 6.55 41.67
CA ASN A 569 -11.56 5.38 41.54
C ASN A 569 -13.06 5.65 41.33
N ASP A 570 -13.49 6.90 41.13
CA ASP A 570 -14.93 7.19 41.08
C ASP A 570 -15.46 7.64 39.72
N PHE A 571 -14.65 7.52 38.67
CA PHE A 571 -15.06 7.94 37.30
C PHE A 571 -16.02 7.00 36.58
N GLY A 572 -16.28 5.80 37.13
CA GLY A 572 -17.07 4.77 36.44
C GLY A 572 -18.55 4.67 36.84
N HIS A 573 -18.92 5.11 38.04
CA HIS A 573 -20.24 4.75 38.59
C HIS A 573 -21.27 5.87 38.73
N ASN A 574 -20.87 7.14 38.53
CA ASN A 574 -21.78 8.27 38.74
C ASN A 574 -22.14 9.07 37.46
N TYR A 575 -21.76 8.58 36.28
CA TYR A 575 -22.00 9.31 35.03
C TYR A 575 -23.50 9.50 34.74
N ASP A 576 -24.31 8.48 35.02
CA ASP A 576 -25.76 8.54 34.80
C ASP A 576 -26.49 9.52 35.76
N ALA A 577 -25.93 9.73 36.94
CA ALA A 577 -26.46 10.72 37.91
C ALA A 577 -26.06 12.17 37.58
N MET A 578 -25.10 12.35 36.64
CA MET A 578 -24.59 13.66 36.23
C MET A 578 -25.38 14.30 35.12
N LEU A 579 -26.15 13.50 34.36
CA LEU A 579 -26.88 13.93 33.20
C LEU A 579 -28.21 14.53 33.59
N ASP A 580 -28.59 15.61 32.93
CA ASP A 580 -29.90 16.22 33.00
C ASP A 580 -30.66 15.82 31.73
N ASP A 581 -31.41 14.74 31.78
CA ASP A 581 -32.16 14.21 30.63
C ASP A 581 -33.25 15.17 30.14
N ASP A 582 -33.67 16.09 30.99
CA ASP A 582 -34.66 17.13 30.66
C ASP A 582 -34.08 18.30 29.88
N LYS A 583 -32.73 18.40 29.81
CA LYS A 583 -32.00 19.43 29.04
C LYS A 583 -31.25 18.81 27.94
N TYR A 584 -31.67 19.07 26.71
CA TYR A 584 -31.05 18.43 25.54
C TYR A 584 -31.16 19.26 24.26
N ILE A 585 -30.33 18.90 23.32
CA ILE A 585 -30.48 19.26 21.93
C ILE A 585 -30.62 17.97 21.09
N GLU A 586 -31.67 17.92 20.28
CA GLU A 586 -31.84 16.90 19.26
C GLU A 586 -31.74 17.53 17.87
N MET A 587 -31.09 16.84 16.96
CA MET A 587 -30.95 17.29 15.58
C MET A 587 -31.37 16.17 14.64
N PHE A 588 -32.17 16.52 13.66
CA PHE A 588 -32.49 15.68 12.52
C PHE A 588 -32.14 16.39 11.22
N GLY A 589 -31.41 15.71 10.33
CA GLY A 589 -31.03 16.31 9.06
C GLY A 589 -31.15 15.33 7.91
N VAL A 590 -31.53 15.85 6.74
CA VAL A 590 -31.56 15.16 5.45
C VAL A 590 -30.87 16.05 4.42
N ALA A 591 -30.03 15.46 3.58
CA ALA A 591 -29.38 16.17 2.49
C ALA A 591 -29.43 15.36 1.19
N LEU A 592 -29.68 16.08 0.10
CA LEU A 592 -29.65 15.57 -1.25
C LEU A 592 -28.57 16.34 -2.01
N GLY A 593 -27.52 15.64 -2.44
CA GLY A 593 -26.42 16.20 -3.19
C GLY A 593 -26.40 15.67 -4.62
N TRP A 594 -26.07 16.53 -5.54
CA TRP A 594 -25.78 16.21 -6.93
C TRP A 594 -24.43 16.81 -7.33
N GLY A 595 -23.62 16.02 -8.05
CA GLY A 595 -22.30 16.43 -8.50
C GLY A 595 -22.08 16.10 -9.98
N LYS A 596 -21.31 16.93 -10.66
CA LYS A 596 -20.93 16.74 -12.05
C LYS A 596 -19.46 17.11 -12.24
N ARG A 597 -18.72 16.19 -12.92
CA ARG A 597 -17.36 16.49 -13.41
C ARG A 597 -17.50 17.38 -14.66
N LEU A 598 -16.80 18.48 -14.65
CA LEU A 598 -16.79 19.44 -15.77
C LEU A 598 -15.76 18.98 -16.82
N ARG A 599 -15.90 19.46 -18.04
CA ARG A 599 -14.93 19.23 -19.13
C ARG A 599 -14.11 20.48 -19.42
N TRP A 600 -14.58 21.63 -18.99
CA TRP A 600 -13.93 22.92 -19.15
C TRP A 600 -13.87 23.63 -17.78
N PRO A 601 -12.76 24.27 -17.41
CA PRO A 601 -11.49 24.49 -18.17
C PRO A 601 -10.64 23.23 -18.31
N ASP A 602 -10.71 22.30 -17.37
CA ASP A 602 -10.14 20.96 -17.43
C ASP A 602 -11.08 19.97 -16.72
N ASP A 603 -10.83 18.68 -16.87
CA ASP A 603 -11.70 17.64 -16.32
C ASP A 603 -11.37 17.24 -14.87
N TYR A 604 -10.47 17.96 -14.19
CA TYR A 604 -10.27 17.90 -12.75
C TYR A 604 -11.30 18.73 -11.98
N PHE A 605 -12.06 19.61 -12.66
CA PHE A 605 -13.13 20.40 -12.05
C PHE A 605 -14.39 19.58 -11.78
N GLN A 606 -14.95 19.77 -10.59
CA GLN A 606 -16.22 19.18 -10.18
C GLN A 606 -17.13 20.27 -9.61
N LEU A 607 -18.34 20.34 -10.13
CA LEU A 607 -19.42 21.15 -9.57
C LEU A 607 -20.33 20.26 -8.74
N SER A 608 -20.58 20.60 -7.50
CA SER A 608 -21.55 19.93 -6.64
C SER A 608 -22.58 20.91 -6.10
N MET A 609 -23.82 20.45 -5.99
CA MET A 609 -24.95 21.17 -5.42
C MET A 609 -25.58 20.29 -4.35
N GLN A 610 -25.93 20.85 -3.22
CA GLN A 610 -26.53 20.14 -2.11
C GLN A 610 -27.72 20.93 -1.55
N LEU A 611 -28.86 20.29 -1.49
CA LEU A 611 -30.02 20.80 -0.75
C LEU A 611 -30.09 20.06 0.59
N ALA A 612 -30.02 20.79 1.67
CA ALA A 612 -30.06 20.20 3.01
C ALA A 612 -31.17 20.83 3.86
N TYR A 613 -31.78 20.00 4.67
CA TYR A 613 -32.72 20.39 5.71
C TYR A 613 -32.22 19.87 7.04
N THR A 614 -32.11 20.75 8.03
CA THR A 614 -31.74 20.38 9.41
C THR A 614 -32.72 21.01 10.37
N ARG A 615 -33.28 20.20 11.27
CA ARG A 615 -34.15 20.64 12.36
C ARG A 615 -33.42 20.49 13.67
N TYR A 616 -33.38 21.55 14.46
CA TYR A 616 -32.84 21.59 15.81
C TYR A 616 -34.02 21.65 16.78
N MET A 617 -34.02 20.80 17.80
CA MET A 617 -35.02 20.73 18.87
C MET A 617 -34.28 20.94 20.20
N LEU A 618 -34.52 22.05 20.85
CA LEU A 618 -33.83 22.47 22.09
C LEU A 618 -34.81 22.45 23.27
N ARG A 619 -34.34 21.90 24.37
CA ARG A 619 -35.06 21.93 25.65
C ARG A 619 -34.09 22.32 26.75
N ASP A 620 -34.30 23.51 27.34
CA ASP A 620 -33.47 24.15 28.36
C ASP A 620 -31.96 24.08 28.09
N TRP A 621 -31.61 24.23 26.80
CA TRP A 621 -30.23 24.12 26.31
C TRP A 621 -29.51 25.46 26.44
N SER A 622 -28.64 25.59 27.45
CA SER A 622 -28.00 26.85 27.84
C SER A 622 -26.81 27.30 26.97
N TYR A 623 -26.41 26.47 26.01
CA TYR A 623 -25.22 26.76 25.19
C TYR A 623 -25.50 27.53 23.90
N PHE A 624 -26.77 27.82 23.61
CA PHE A 624 -27.17 28.67 22.51
C PHE A 624 -27.85 29.96 22.97
N ILE A 625 -27.98 30.88 22.02
CA ILE A 625 -28.83 32.07 22.20
C ILE A 625 -30.27 31.67 22.53
N ILE A 626 -30.74 30.57 21.98
CA ILE A 626 -32.07 29.99 22.22
C ILE A 626 -31.91 28.79 23.11
N SER A 627 -32.58 28.77 24.25
CA SER A 627 -32.58 27.65 25.16
C SER A 627 -33.71 26.67 24.88
N ASN A 628 -34.83 27.13 24.38
CA ASN A 628 -36.04 26.35 24.15
C ASN A 628 -36.61 26.56 22.75
N GLY A 629 -37.19 25.49 22.17
CA GLY A 629 -37.93 25.55 20.92
C GLY A 629 -37.29 24.81 19.76
N ASN A 630 -37.79 25.08 18.54
CA ASN A 630 -37.37 24.40 17.31
C ASN A 630 -36.83 25.41 16.30
N CYS A 631 -35.68 25.13 15.73
CA CYS A 631 -35.10 25.89 14.64
C CYS A 631 -35.00 25.02 13.39
N ASN A 632 -35.29 25.59 12.24
CA ASN A 632 -35.25 24.92 10.95
C ASN A 632 -34.25 25.61 10.03
N ASN A 633 -33.36 24.86 9.43
CA ASN A 633 -32.37 25.31 8.46
C ASN A 633 -32.62 24.60 7.13
N ILE A 634 -33.02 25.34 6.11
CA ILE A 634 -33.01 24.85 4.72
C ILE A 634 -31.91 25.60 4.00
N ASN A 635 -30.96 24.89 3.44
CA ASN A 635 -29.87 25.54 2.71
C ASN A 635 -29.58 24.84 1.38
N LEU A 636 -29.19 25.68 0.41
CA LEU A 636 -28.65 25.25 -0.88
C LEU A 636 -27.15 25.54 -0.87
N GLY A 637 -26.34 24.49 -0.88
CA GLY A 637 -24.89 24.55 -1.04
C GLY A 637 -24.48 24.38 -2.49
N ILE A 638 -23.59 25.20 -3.01
CA ILE A 638 -22.96 25.07 -4.32
C ILE A 638 -21.46 25.10 -4.09
N THR A 639 -20.77 24.05 -4.57
CA THR A 639 -19.32 23.95 -4.43
C THR A 639 -18.69 23.66 -5.77
N LEU A 640 -17.72 24.49 -6.14
CA LEU A 640 -16.80 24.23 -7.25
C LEU A 640 -15.47 23.77 -6.66
N SER A 641 -15.04 22.58 -7.00
CA SER A 641 -13.76 22.01 -6.54
C SER A 641 -12.91 21.54 -7.71
N ARG A 642 -11.59 21.54 -7.51
CA ARG A 642 -10.59 20.99 -8.44
C ARG A 642 -9.53 20.25 -7.66
N THR A 643 -9.22 19.04 -8.08
CA THR A 643 -8.20 18.21 -7.43
C THR A 643 -7.31 17.61 -8.50
N SER A 644 -6.05 18.07 -8.55
CA SER A 644 -5.03 17.62 -9.52
C SER A 644 -3.76 17.08 -8.86
N ILE A 645 -3.87 16.56 -7.63
CA ILE A 645 -2.73 15.99 -6.90
C ILE A 645 -2.30 14.65 -7.48
N ASP A 646 -0.99 14.37 -7.41
CA ASP A 646 -0.39 13.13 -7.91
C ASP A 646 -0.60 11.93 -6.98
N ASN A 647 -0.74 12.14 -5.68
CA ASN A 647 -0.93 11.09 -4.68
C ASN A 647 -1.76 11.60 -3.51
N GLN A 648 -2.72 10.81 -3.02
CA GLN A 648 -3.59 11.20 -1.93
C GLN A 648 -2.92 11.18 -0.55
N LEU A 649 -1.97 10.25 -0.31
CA LEU A 649 -1.35 10.08 1.00
C LEU A 649 -0.17 11.03 1.22
N PHE A 650 0.63 11.25 0.19
CA PHE A 650 1.76 12.17 0.21
C PHE A 650 1.85 12.90 -1.14
N PRO A 651 1.04 13.94 -1.34
CA PRO A 651 1.10 14.75 -2.56
C PRO A 651 2.46 15.43 -2.70
N ARG A 652 3.06 15.33 -3.89
CA ARG A 652 4.35 15.96 -4.22
C ARG A 652 4.17 17.13 -5.15
N GLN A 653 3.13 17.07 -5.99
CA GLN A 653 2.80 18.11 -6.95
C GLN A 653 1.29 18.18 -7.19
N GLY A 654 0.84 19.33 -7.70
CA GLY A 654 -0.56 19.58 -7.99
C GLY A 654 -1.23 20.49 -6.98
N SER A 655 -2.53 20.65 -7.13
CA SER A 655 -3.32 21.54 -6.28
C SER A 655 -4.72 20.98 -6.01
N GLU A 656 -5.24 21.35 -4.88
CA GLU A 656 -6.64 21.17 -4.51
C GLU A 656 -7.22 22.55 -4.20
N PHE A 657 -8.33 22.88 -4.80
CA PHE A 657 -9.06 24.05 -4.36
C PHE A 657 -10.56 23.78 -4.30
N SER A 658 -11.27 24.49 -3.45
CA SER A 658 -12.72 24.50 -3.39
C SER A 658 -13.23 25.90 -3.07
N ALA A 659 -14.23 26.31 -3.82
CA ALA A 659 -15.02 27.51 -3.53
C ALA A 659 -16.46 27.07 -3.29
N SER A 660 -17.02 27.38 -2.13
CA SER A 660 -18.38 26.99 -1.77
C SER A 660 -19.20 28.16 -1.29
N VAL A 661 -20.46 28.12 -1.66
CA VAL A 661 -21.50 29.05 -1.24
C VAL A 661 -22.66 28.25 -0.65
N GLN A 662 -23.10 28.61 0.52
CA GLN A 662 -24.34 28.07 1.12
C GLN A 662 -25.32 29.22 1.28
N LEU A 663 -26.53 29.04 0.79
CA LEU A 663 -27.60 30.05 0.79
C LEU A 663 -28.85 29.47 1.45
N THR A 664 -29.40 30.16 2.40
CA THR A 664 -30.76 29.89 2.89
C THR A 664 -31.75 30.85 2.22
N PRO A 665 -33.02 30.50 2.19
CA PRO A 665 -34.03 31.48 1.80
C PRO A 665 -34.01 32.70 2.74
N PRO A 666 -34.13 33.92 2.22
CA PRO A 666 -34.18 35.15 3.05
C PRO A 666 -35.56 35.31 3.71
N TRP A 667 -35.83 34.52 4.73
CA TRP A 667 -37.12 34.44 5.41
C TRP A 667 -37.60 35.81 5.93
N SER A 668 -36.66 36.65 6.40
CA SER A 668 -36.96 37.96 6.90
C SER A 668 -37.52 38.96 5.85
N LEU A 669 -37.29 38.64 4.56
CA LEU A 669 -37.89 39.43 3.47
C LEU A 669 -39.32 39.00 3.13
N PHE A 670 -39.71 37.80 3.55
CA PHE A 670 -41.03 37.25 3.24
C PHE A 670 -42.03 37.40 4.40
N ASP A 671 -41.55 37.47 5.66
CA ASP A 671 -42.41 37.54 6.83
C ASP A 671 -42.78 38.99 7.27
N HIS A 672 -42.13 40.01 6.65
CA HIS A 672 -42.36 41.42 6.88
C HIS A 672 -42.31 41.87 8.37
N LYS A 673 -41.54 41.13 9.20
CA LYS A 673 -41.38 41.43 10.62
C LYS A 673 -40.24 42.42 10.87
N ASP A 674 -40.44 43.35 11.81
CA ASP A 674 -39.38 44.23 12.31
C ASP A 674 -38.63 43.53 13.46
N TYR A 675 -37.45 42.97 13.15
CA TYR A 675 -36.61 42.29 14.13
C TYR A 675 -35.83 43.23 15.05
N SER A 676 -35.83 44.52 14.80
CA SER A 676 -35.16 45.53 15.63
C SER A 676 -35.92 45.85 16.94
N THR A 677 -37.22 45.54 16.94
CA THR A 677 -38.14 45.88 18.06
C THR A 677 -38.32 44.75 19.07
N LEU A 678 -37.64 43.63 18.86
CA LEU A 678 -37.76 42.48 19.76
C LEU A 678 -37.16 42.77 21.16
N ALA A 679 -37.73 42.13 22.19
CA ALA A 679 -37.28 42.29 23.56
C ALA A 679 -35.77 42.00 23.71
N THR A 680 -35.04 42.93 24.30
CA THR A 680 -33.60 42.81 24.56
C THR A 680 -33.32 42.39 26.02
N ASP A 681 -34.32 42.52 26.89
CA ASP A 681 -34.23 42.17 28.31
C ASP A 681 -34.39 40.68 28.47
N ARG A 682 -33.33 40.00 28.89
CA ARG A 682 -33.30 38.54 29.14
C ARG A 682 -34.24 38.07 30.26
N TYR A 683 -34.66 38.95 31.12
CA TYR A 683 -35.59 38.61 32.25
C TYR A 683 -37.04 38.78 31.88
N SER A 684 -37.34 39.27 30.67
CA SER A 684 -38.70 39.41 30.18
C SER A 684 -39.28 38.05 29.77
N ALA A 685 -40.50 37.71 30.19
CA ALA A 685 -41.21 36.49 29.72
C ALA A 685 -41.47 36.47 28.21
N ALA A 686 -41.44 37.66 27.55
CA ALA A 686 -41.51 37.78 26.10
C ALA A 686 -40.21 37.42 25.38
N TYR A 687 -39.05 37.56 26.03
CA TYR A 687 -37.73 37.43 25.41
C TYR A 687 -37.52 36.05 24.78
N GLU A 688 -37.72 34.99 25.51
CA GLU A 688 -37.52 33.63 24.99
C GLU A 688 -38.48 33.29 23.84
N ARG A 689 -39.72 33.68 23.93
CA ARG A 689 -40.73 33.45 22.89
C ARG A 689 -40.40 34.23 21.62
N GLU A 690 -40.04 35.48 21.74
CA GLU A 690 -39.69 36.38 20.60
C GLU A 690 -38.37 35.90 19.95
N LEU A 691 -37.38 35.47 20.75
CA LEU A 691 -36.13 34.92 20.29
C LEU A 691 -36.34 33.60 19.53
N GLN A 692 -37.20 32.72 20.02
CA GLN A 692 -37.58 31.48 19.37
C GLN A 692 -38.32 31.74 18.05
N GLU A 693 -39.19 32.70 18.00
CA GLU A 693 -39.87 33.14 16.77
C GLU A 693 -38.86 33.72 15.76
N LYS A 694 -37.89 34.51 16.19
CA LYS A 694 -36.83 35.10 15.38
C LYS A 694 -36.02 34.03 14.67
N TYR A 695 -35.67 32.93 15.36
CA TYR A 695 -34.78 31.87 14.84
C TYR A 695 -35.50 30.59 14.44
N ARG A 696 -36.84 30.62 14.39
CA ARG A 696 -37.64 29.49 13.92
C ARG A 696 -37.23 29.04 12.53
N TRP A 697 -36.90 29.99 11.64
CA TRP A 697 -36.31 29.76 10.34
C TRP A 697 -34.98 30.50 10.26
N ILE A 698 -33.91 29.73 10.18
CA ILE A 698 -32.55 30.23 10.11
C ILE A 698 -32.29 30.80 8.74
N GLU A 699 -31.62 31.94 8.69
CA GLU A 699 -31.24 32.60 7.43
C GLU A 699 -29.80 33.11 7.49
N TYR A 700 -29.05 32.82 6.43
CA TYR A 700 -27.67 33.23 6.23
C TYR A 700 -27.23 33.04 4.78
N HIS A 701 -26.13 33.65 4.43
CA HIS A 701 -25.28 33.25 3.29
C HIS A 701 -23.85 33.04 3.76
N LYS A 702 -23.29 31.90 3.42
CA LYS A 702 -21.94 31.48 3.85
C LYS A 702 -21.06 31.26 2.65
N TRP A 703 -19.89 31.84 2.63
CA TRP A 703 -18.92 31.78 1.55
C TRP A 703 -17.63 31.21 2.10
N LYS A 704 -17.07 30.20 1.44
CA LYS A 704 -15.80 29.62 1.82
C LYS A 704 -14.91 29.41 0.60
N PHE A 705 -13.64 29.69 0.78
CA PHE A 705 -12.59 29.39 -0.17
C PHE A 705 -11.49 28.63 0.54
N LYS A 706 -11.04 27.52 -0.06
CA LYS A 706 -9.94 26.71 0.42
C LYS A 706 -9.06 26.33 -0.75
N SER A 707 -7.76 26.54 -0.62
CA SER A 707 -6.75 26.14 -1.61
C SER A 707 -5.56 25.50 -0.91
N LYS A 708 -5.10 24.37 -1.44
CA LYS A 708 -3.82 23.73 -1.08
C LYS A 708 -3.01 23.53 -2.35
N THR A 709 -1.73 23.84 -2.31
CA THR A 709 -0.83 23.64 -3.42
C THR A 709 0.41 22.89 -2.93
N TYR A 710 0.86 21.92 -3.72
CA TYR A 710 2.00 21.08 -3.41
C TYR A 710 3.07 21.27 -4.46
N THR A 711 4.30 21.55 -4.03
CA THR A 711 5.45 21.77 -4.90
C THR A 711 6.63 20.95 -4.40
N ALA A 712 7.09 20.00 -5.21
CA ALA A 712 8.31 19.27 -4.92
C ALA A 712 9.54 20.18 -5.07
N LEU A 713 10.30 20.36 -4.01
CA LEU A 713 11.51 21.20 -4.00
C LEU A 713 12.76 20.42 -4.42
N THR A 714 12.71 19.09 -4.36
CA THR A 714 13.81 18.21 -4.73
C THR A 714 13.29 17.06 -5.59
N SER A 715 14.15 16.47 -6.42
CA SER A 715 13.79 15.34 -7.30
C SER A 715 13.76 14.00 -6.55
N GLY A 716 12.99 13.02 -7.07
CA GLY A 716 12.90 11.65 -6.60
C GLY A 716 11.66 11.35 -5.77
N GLN A 717 11.45 10.08 -5.45
CA GLN A 717 10.27 9.65 -4.68
C GLN A 717 10.29 10.21 -3.23
N LYS A 718 11.45 10.27 -2.60
CA LYS A 718 11.65 10.91 -1.29
C LYS A 718 12.19 12.32 -1.49
N CYS A 719 11.29 13.27 -1.59
CA CYS A 719 11.61 14.68 -1.84
C CYS A 719 11.06 15.58 -0.75
N PHE A 720 11.67 16.76 -0.60
CA PHE A 720 11.05 17.84 0.16
C PHE A 720 9.89 18.41 -0.64
N VAL A 721 8.75 18.57 0.01
CA VAL A 721 7.54 19.14 -0.59
C VAL A 721 7.13 20.36 0.21
N LEU A 722 6.94 21.48 -0.46
CA LEU A 722 6.32 22.67 0.09
C LEU A 722 4.81 22.59 -0.14
N MET A 723 4.02 22.54 0.92
CA MET A 723 2.59 22.69 0.87
C MET A 723 2.23 24.10 1.32
N THR A 724 1.40 24.79 0.53
CA THR A 724 0.80 26.08 0.89
C THR A 724 -0.70 25.92 1.00
N ARG A 725 -1.29 26.55 2.01
CA ARG A 725 -2.74 26.54 2.23
C ARG A 725 -3.25 27.95 2.45
N VAL A 726 -4.39 28.23 1.85
CA VAL A 726 -5.17 29.45 2.05
C VAL A 726 -6.61 29.04 2.30
N GLU A 727 -7.17 29.45 3.41
CA GLU A 727 -8.58 29.25 3.75
C GLU A 727 -9.20 30.59 4.16
N LEU A 728 -10.37 30.87 3.62
CA LEU A 728 -11.16 32.08 3.91
C LEU A 728 -12.60 31.65 4.11
N GLY A 729 -13.25 32.21 5.12
CA GLY A 729 -14.66 31.98 5.35
C GLY A 729 -15.36 33.25 5.75
N LEU A 730 -16.58 33.42 5.26
CA LEU A 730 -17.43 34.56 5.53
C LEU A 730 -18.87 34.10 5.72
N LEU A 731 -19.49 34.47 6.82
CA LEU A 731 -20.90 34.27 7.13
C LEU A 731 -21.61 35.60 7.15
N GLY A 732 -22.55 35.79 6.26
CA GLY A 732 -23.33 37.01 6.20
C GLY A 732 -24.81 36.77 6.53
N SER A 733 -25.55 37.88 6.74
CA SER A 733 -26.99 37.85 6.99
C SER A 733 -27.71 38.75 5.99
N TYR A 734 -28.93 38.36 5.61
CA TYR A 734 -29.79 39.22 4.76
C TYR A 734 -30.40 40.39 5.55
N ASN A 735 -30.65 40.16 6.85
CA ASN A 735 -31.13 41.18 7.75
C ASN A 735 -30.11 41.37 8.89
N LYS A 736 -29.70 42.64 9.13
CA LYS A 736 -28.72 43.04 10.15
C LYS A 736 -29.15 42.66 11.58
N ASP A 737 -30.46 42.65 11.83
CA ASP A 737 -31.07 42.41 13.14
C ASP A 737 -31.42 40.93 13.36
N LYS A 738 -31.25 40.07 12.31
CA LYS A 738 -31.47 38.62 12.35
C LYS A 738 -30.21 37.84 11.95
N LYS A 739 -29.08 38.17 12.53
CA LYS A 739 -27.85 37.40 12.30
C LYS A 739 -27.99 36.00 12.83
N SER A 740 -27.61 35.01 12.03
CA SER A 740 -27.65 33.58 12.43
C SER A 740 -26.65 33.29 13.53
N PRO A 741 -27.05 32.69 14.66
CA PRO A 741 -26.13 32.15 15.66
C PRO A 741 -25.58 30.78 15.25
N PHE A 742 -26.12 30.17 14.18
CA PHE A 742 -25.75 28.90 13.65
C PHE A 742 -24.78 29.05 12.47
N GLU A 743 -23.98 28.07 12.21
CA GLU A 743 -22.98 28.03 11.12
C GLU A 743 -21.81 29.02 11.28
N THR A 744 -21.63 29.55 12.47
CA THR A 744 -20.51 30.42 12.83
C THR A 744 -19.18 29.65 12.85
N PHE A 745 -18.06 30.35 12.84
CA PHE A 745 -16.73 29.77 12.84
C PHE A 745 -16.14 29.75 14.24
N TYR A 746 -15.70 28.55 14.67
CA TYR A 746 -15.01 28.32 15.93
C TYR A 746 -13.54 28.06 15.64
N VAL A 747 -12.70 29.09 15.77
CA VAL A 747 -11.33 29.12 15.30
C VAL A 747 -10.33 28.92 16.44
N GLY A 748 -9.38 28.03 16.24
CA GLY A 748 -8.29 27.68 17.17
C GLY A 748 -8.22 26.19 17.45
N GLY A 749 -7.06 25.72 17.92
CA GLY A 749 -6.85 24.35 18.34
C GLY A 749 -6.58 23.35 17.19
N ASP A 750 -6.99 22.13 17.43
CA ASP A 750 -6.74 21.00 16.52
C ASP A 750 -7.77 20.85 15.39
N GLY A 751 -8.83 21.65 15.38
CA GLY A 751 -9.88 21.55 14.36
C GLY A 751 -10.81 20.35 14.51
N MET A 752 -10.72 19.58 15.60
CA MET A 752 -11.59 18.43 15.84
C MET A 752 -12.91 18.87 16.48
N SER A 753 -14.02 18.43 15.91
CA SER A 753 -15.38 18.82 16.32
C SER A 753 -15.86 18.24 17.66
N GLY A 754 -15.06 17.46 18.36
CA GLY A 754 -15.45 16.83 19.64
C GLY A 754 -15.29 17.71 20.90
N TYR A 755 -14.71 18.91 20.75
CA TYR A 755 -14.41 19.82 21.88
C TYR A 755 -15.22 21.09 21.88
N SER A 756 -16.04 21.33 20.88
CA SER A 756 -16.94 22.48 20.85
C SER A 756 -18.18 22.20 21.71
N THR A 757 -18.47 23.10 22.62
CA THR A 757 -19.74 23.10 23.37
C THR A 757 -20.88 23.72 22.58
N GLY A 758 -20.55 24.38 21.45
CA GLY A 758 -21.49 24.97 20.52
C GLY A 758 -21.90 23.97 19.43
N TYR A 759 -23.20 23.85 19.19
CA TYR A 759 -23.78 23.10 18.11
C TYR A 759 -23.97 23.96 16.88
N ALA A 760 -23.87 23.31 15.71
CA ALA A 760 -23.96 24.00 14.43
C ALA A 760 -22.88 25.09 14.24
N GLU A 761 -21.70 24.83 14.74
CA GLU A 761 -20.49 25.64 14.50
C GLU A 761 -19.54 24.87 13.59
N GLU A 762 -18.82 25.60 12.77
CA GLU A 762 -17.74 25.02 11.97
C GLU A 762 -16.40 25.24 12.68
N THR A 763 -15.79 24.14 13.14
CA THR A 763 -14.50 24.19 13.82
C THR A 763 -13.38 24.35 12.80
N ILE A 764 -12.53 25.36 12.98
CA ILE A 764 -11.37 25.66 12.15
C ILE A 764 -10.10 25.53 12.99
N GLY A 765 -9.24 24.59 12.66
CA GLY A 765 -7.98 24.42 13.37
C GLY A 765 -7.01 25.57 13.14
N LEU A 766 -6.33 26.01 14.19
CA LEU A 766 -5.17 26.90 14.13
C LEU A 766 -4.19 26.43 15.21
N ARG A 767 -3.13 25.74 14.80
CA ARG A 767 -2.18 25.09 15.69
C ARG A 767 -1.39 26.11 16.52
N GLY A 768 -1.02 25.74 17.75
CA GLY A 768 -0.34 26.64 18.71
C GLY A 768 -1.28 27.50 19.55
N TYR A 769 -2.60 27.27 19.43
CA TYR A 769 -3.63 27.95 20.19
C TYR A 769 -4.63 26.92 20.74
N GLU A 770 -5.27 27.22 21.86
CA GLU A 770 -6.32 26.36 22.40
C GLU A 770 -7.59 26.41 21.55
N ASN A 771 -8.42 25.38 21.65
CA ASN A 771 -9.67 25.26 20.88
C ASN A 771 -10.55 26.50 21.11
N GLY A 772 -10.96 27.14 20.01
CA GLY A 772 -11.84 28.33 20.01
C GLY A 772 -11.25 29.63 20.56
N SER A 773 -10.00 29.61 21.04
CA SER A 773 -9.39 30.78 21.69
C SER A 773 -9.28 32.04 20.79
N ILE A 774 -9.18 31.81 19.47
CA ILE A 774 -9.16 32.90 18.48
C ILE A 774 -10.55 33.53 18.35
N SER A 775 -11.61 32.71 18.26
CA SER A 775 -13.01 33.20 18.23
C SER A 775 -13.39 33.90 19.54
N ASN A 776 -12.98 33.37 20.69
CA ASN A 776 -13.18 33.99 21.98
C ASN A 776 -12.50 35.39 22.06
N THR A 777 -11.28 35.48 21.48
CA THR A 777 -10.57 36.76 21.38
C THR A 777 -11.36 37.77 20.55
N ALA A 778 -11.89 37.34 19.38
CA ALA A 778 -12.68 38.18 18.52
C ALA A 778 -14.00 38.66 19.19
N ALA A 779 -14.67 37.77 19.93
CA ALA A 779 -15.88 38.09 20.68
C ALA A 779 -15.59 39.09 21.82
N TYR A 780 -14.53 38.89 22.58
CA TYR A 780 -14.11 39.80 23.62
C TYR A 780 -13.77 41.19 23.08
N GLN A 781 -13.03 41.29 21.98
CA GLN A 781 -12.69 42.58 21.32
C GLN A 781 -13.90 43.30 20.75
N ALA A 782 -14.93 42.53 20.37
CA ALA A 782 -16.19 43.11 19.88
C ALA A 782 -17.13 43.54 21.02
N GLY A 783 -16.79 43.26 22.28
CA GLY A 783 -17.65 43.52 23.43
C GLY A 783 -18.92 42.68 23.46
N THR A 784 -18.91 41.53 22.80
CA THR A 784 -20.03 40.59 22.76
C THR A 784 -19.79 39.42 23.72
N SER A 785 -20.87 38.76 24.17
CA SER A 785 -20.73 37.53 24.96
C SER A 785 -20.16 36.39 24.13
N ALA A 786 -19.57 35.38 24.77
CA ALA A 786 -19.00 34.19 24.15
C ALA A 786 -19.98 33.37 23.29
N TYR A 787 -21.26 33.69 23.28
CA TYR A 787 -22.29 33.10 22.43
C TYR A 787 -22.24 33.56 20.96
N TYR A 788 -21.47 34.61 20.64
CA TYR A 788 -21.31 35.11 19.28
C TYR A 788 -19.91 34.68 18.78
N ASN A 789 -19.86 33.56 18.12
CA ASN A 789 -18.65 33.10 17.45
C ASN A 789 -18.33 33.98 16.23
N ALA A 790 -17.22 33.66 15.56
CA ALA A 790 -16.78 34.44 14.43
C ALA A 790 -17.68 34.29 13.19
N TYR A 791 -17.89 35.42 12.49
CA TYR A 791 -18.60 35.47 11.21
C TYR A 791 -17.64 35.51 10.02
N ALA A 792 -16.36 35.75 10.26
CA ALA A 792 -15.32 35.64 9.25
C ALA A 792 -14.07 35.03 9.86
N TYR A 793 -13.33 34.31 9.04
CA TYR A 793 -11.99 33.82 9.39
C TYR A 793 -11.08 33.78 8.18
N ASP A 794 -9.80 33.79 8.45
CA ASP A 794 -8.76 33.42 7.52
C ASP A 794 -7.80 32.43 8.16
N ARG A 795 -7.09 31.68 7.30
CA ARG A 795 -6.01 30.77 7.69
C ARG A 795 -5.03 30.62 6.54
N PHE A 796 -3.75 30.80 6.86
CA PHE A 796 -2.64 30.62 5.94
C PHE A 796 -1.67 29.63 6.56
N THR A 797 -1.20 28.65 5.77
CA THR A 797 -0.25 27.65 6.25
C THR A 797 0.83 27.42 5.22
N LEU A 798 2.08 27.36 5.67
CA LEU A 798 3.23 26.90 4.90
C LEU A 798 3.79 25.68 5.61
N GLU A 799 3.85 24.54 4.93
CA GLU A 799 4.42 23.32 5.48
C GLU A 799 5.54 22.78 4.59
N LEU A 800 6.69 22.51 5.18
CA LEU A 800 7.76 21.76 4.55
C LEU A 800 7.68 20.30 5.00
N ARG A 801 7.39 19.39 4.09
CA ARG A 801 7.16 17.97 4.32
C ARG A 801 8.31 17.12 3.79
N TYR A 802 8.66 16.06 4.52
CA TYR A 802 9.66 15.07 4.06
C TYR A 802 9.22 13.65 4.40
N PRO A 803 9.17 12.71 3.42
CA PRO A 803 8.71 11.35 3.68
C PRO A 803 9.87 10.48 4.18
N PHE A 804 9.67 9.85 5.33
CA PHE A 804 10.60 8.84 5.86
C PHE A 804 10.31 7.47 5.23
N MET A 805 9.02 7.15 5.07
CA MET A 805 8.55 5.90 4.49
C MET A 805 7.37 6.17 3.56
N LEU A 806 7.38 5.56 2.39
CA LEU A 806 6.28 5.57 1.40
C LEU A 806 5.90 4.12 1.09
N GLY A 807 4.61 3.86 0.87
CA GLY A 807 4.05 2.54 0.59
C GLY A 807 2.75 2.31 1.36
N ASN A 808 2.43 1.05 1.67
CA ASN A 808 1.23 0.69 2.42
C ASN A 808 1.15 1.40 3.79
N THR A 809 2.30 1.60 4.45
CA THR A 809 2.44 2.51 5.57
C THR A 809 3.23 3.73 5.11
N THR A 810 2.62 4.91 5.17
CA THR A 810 3.27 6.16 4.81
C THR A 810 3.57 6.96 6.07
N ILE A 811 4.85 7.35 6.25
CA ILE A 811 5.30 8.16 7.39
C ILE A 811 6.08 9.36 6.86
N TYR A 812 5.66 10.57 7.26
CA TYR A 812 6.39 11.78 6.93
C TYR A 812 6.43 12.76 8.10
N GLY A 813 7.52 13.52 8.16
CA GLY A 813 7.68 14.66 9.07
C GLY A 813 7.35 15.96 8.36
N LEU A 814 6.93 16.95 9.13
CA LEU A 814 6.65 18.28 8.63
C LEU A 814 7.10 19.36 9.61
N GLY A 815 7.51 20.49 9.07
CA GLY A 815 7.68 21.73 9.80
C GLY A 815 6.74 22.76 9.20
N PHE A 816 6.08 23.59 10.02
CA PHE A 816 5.09 24.52 9.53
C PHE A 816 5.17 25.89 10.15
N LEU A 817 4.69 26.86 9.38
CA LEU A 817 4.32 28.23 9.80
C LEU A 817 2.84 28.39 9.51
N GLU A 818 2.09 28.87 10.48
CA GLU A 818 0.66 29.05 10.36
C GLU A 818 0.25 30.42 10.90
N GLY A 819 -0.71 31.03 10.24
CA GLY A 819 -1.30 32.30 10.67
C GLY A 819 -2.76 32.35 10.32
N GLY A 820 -3.55 32.98 11.15
CA GLY A 820 -4.98 33.17 10.92
C GLY A 820 -5.63 33.99 12.01
N ASN A 821 -6.85 34.38 11.75
CA ASN A 821 -7.65 35.17 12.71
C ASN A 821 -9.14 34.93 12.50
N ALA A 822 -9.94 35.54 13.36
CA ALA A 822 -11.38 35.45 13.33
C ALA A 822 -12.01 36.85 13.65
N TRP A 823 -13.15 37.14 13.08
CA TRP A 823 -13.85 38.40 13.27
C TRP A 823 -15.35 38.18 13.49
N VAL A 824 -15.90 38.83 14.49
CA VAL A 824 -17.35 38.89 14.75
C VAL A 824 -18.04 39.87 13.81
N ASP A 825 -17.35 40.94 13.43
CA ASP A 825 -17.85 41.92 12.45
C ASP A 825 -17.12 41.76 11.13
N THR A 826 -17.83 41.28 10.12
CA THR A 826 -17.28 41.04 8.77
C THR A 826 -16.72 42.31 8.11
N LYS A 827 -17.18 43.51 8.52
CA LYS A 827 -16.65 44.80 8.04
C LYS A 827 -15.24 45.09 8.53
N LYS A 828 -14.83 44.44 9.63
CA LYS A 828 -13.49 44.57 10.22
C LYS A 828 -12.52 43.51 9.73
N PHE A 829 -12.92 42.69 8.76
CA PHE A 829 -12.06 41.68 8.19
C PHE A 829 -10.78 42.29 7.60
N ASN A 830 -9.64 41.84 8.09
CA ASN A 830 -8.32 42.24 7.61
C ASN A 830 -7.40 41.00 7.57
N PRO A 831 -7.10 40.43 6.41
CA PRO A 831 -6.35 39.21 6.28
C PRO A 831 -4.89 39.31 6.72
N PHE A 832 -4.40 40.52 7.02
CA PHE A 832 -3.02 40.74 7.52
C PHE A 832 -2.92 40.81 9.04
N ASP A 833 -4.06 40.90 9.75
CA ASP A 833 -4.09 40.82 11.22
C ASP A 833 -4.18 39.36 11.67
N MET A 834 -3.05 38.67 11.62
CA MET A 834 -2.96 37.23 11.86
C MET A 834 -2.39 36.90 13.23
N LYS A 835 -2.92 35.88 13.88
CA LYS A 835 -2.33 35.19 15.02
C LYS A 835 -1.40 34.08 14.48
N ARG A 836 -0.11 34.18 14.77
CA ARG A 836 0.97 33.40 14.13
C ARG A 836 1.44 32.28 15.03
N SER A 837 1.76 31.15 14.42
CA SER A 837 2.36 30.01 15.09
C SER A 837 3.40 29.33 14.21
N ALA A 838 4.27 28.53 14.82
CA ALA A 838 5.20 27.64 14.14
C ALA A 838 5.29 26.33 14.89
N GLY A 839 5.63 25.25 14.19
CA GLY A 839 5.69 23.97 14.81
C GLY A 839 6.30 22.87 13.95
N LEU A 840 6.37 21.68 14.54
CA LEU A 840 6.84 20.46 13.91
C LEU A 840 5.78 19.36 14.11
N GLY A 841 5.68 18.46 13.15
CA GLY A 841 4.74 17.36 13.25
C GLY A 841 5.18 16.10 12.54
N VAL A 842 4.50 15.02 12.86
CA VAL A 842 4.66 13.72 12.21
C VAL A 842 3.29 13.19 11.80
N ARG A 843 3.23 12.62 10.61
CA ARG A 843 2.04 11.94 10.07
C ARG A 843 2.37 10.49 9.83
N ILE A 844 1.44 9.61 10.20
CA ILE A 844 1.54 8.16 10.03
C ILE A 844 0.22 7.68 9.43
N PHE A 845 0.27 7.13 8.24
CA PHE A 845 -0.87 6.44 7.64
C PHE A 845 -0.75 4.94 7.87
N LEU A 846 -1.79 4.36 8.48
CA LEU A 846 -1.95 2.92 8.66
C LEU A 846 -3.20 2.46 7.91
N PRO A 847 -3.13 1.42 7.05
CA PRO A 847 -4.26 1.00 6.19
C PRO A 847 -5.58 0.72 6.91
N MET A 848 -5.53 0.26 8.17
CA MET A 848 -6.72 -0.07 8.95
C MET A 848 -7.22 1.07 9.86
N VAL A 849 -6.39 2.05 10.13
CA VAL A 849 -6.67 3.13 11.12
C VAL A 849 -6.84 4.48 10.43
N GLY A 850 -6.23 4.64 9.23
CA GLY A 850 -6.21 5.92 8.52
C GLY A 850 -4.99 6.78 8.89
N MET A 851 -5.12 8.08 8.65
CA MET A 851 -4.06 9.06 8.96
C MET A 851 -4.09 9.42 10.44
N MET A 852 -2.95 9.32 11.08
CA MET A 852 -2.72 9.80 12.45
C MET A 852 -1.61 10.83 12.45
N GLY A 853 -1.67 11.79 13.36
CA GLY A 853 -0.64 12.80 13.49
C GLY A 853 -0.50 13.34 14.88
N ILE A 854 0.69 13.85 15.15
CA ILE A 854 1.02 14.61 16.36
C ILE A 854 1.78 15.83 15.92
N ASP A 855 1.30 17.01 16.32
CA ASP A 855 1.95 18.29 16.08
C ASP A 855 2.32 18.93 17.42
N TRP A 856 3.52 19.42 17.52
CA TRP A 856 3.91 20.40 18.52
C TRP A 856 3.94 21.77 17.87
N ALA A 857 3.27 22.74 18.46
CA ALA A 857 3.16 24.09 17.94
C ALA A 857 3.36 25.13 19.03
N TYR A 858 3.94 26.27 18.68
CA TYR A 858 4.09 27.42 19.54
C TYR A 858 3.37 28.64 18.96
N GLY A 859 2.34 29.13 19.69
CA GLY A 859 1.61 30.35 19.36
C GLY A 859 2.32 31.59 19.88
N PHE A 860 2.65 32.52 18.98
CA PHE A 860 3.44 33.72 19.31
C PHE A 860 2.60 34.85 19.87
N ASP A 861 1.34 34.96 19.42
CA ASP A 861 0.48 36.09 19.71
C ASP A 861 -0.40 35.82 20.92
N LYS A 862 -0.85 36.93 21.56
CA LYS A 862 -1.75 36.85 22.71
C LYS A 862 -3.20 36.63 22.24
N VAL A 863 -3.89 35.72 22.92
CA VAL A 863 -5.32 35.43 22.75
C VAL A 863 -6.02 35.55 24.11
N TYR A 864 -7.31 35.88 24.05
CA TYR A 864 -8.13 35.93 25.26
C TYR A 864 -8.71 34.57 25.56
N ASN A 865 -8.34 34.03 26.70
CA ASN A 865 -8.81 32.76 27.16
C ASN A 865 -8.91 32.74 28.68
N ASN A 866 -9.94 32.07 29.23
CA ASN A 866 -10.17 31.93 30.65
C ASN A 866 -10.11 33.28 31.44
N GLY A 867 -10.68 34.36 30.87
CA GLY A 867 -10.76 35.65 31.52
C GLY A 867 -9.51 36.54 31.41
N SER A 868 -8.47 36.14 30.71
CA SER A 868 -7.23 36.92 30.57
C SER A 868 -6.58 36.78 29.18
N TYR A 869 -5.77 37.80 28.81
CA TYR A 869 -4.92 37.73 27.62
C TYR A 869 -3.66 36.93 27.92
N GLN A 870 -3.51 35.76 27.28
CA GLN A 870 -2.37 34.90 27.40
C GLN A 870 -1.74 34.63 26.03
N LYS A 871 -0.41 34.35 25.97
CA LYS A 871 0.22 33.83 24.75
C LYS A 871 -0.33 32.45 24.45
N GLY A 872 -0.49 32.10 23.15
CA GLY A 872 -0.84 30.77 22.72
C GLY A 872 0.07 29.70 23.31
N GLY A 873 1.40 29.99 23.32
CA GLY A 873 2.40 29.17 24.00
C GLY A 873 2.61 27.81 23.35
N SER A 874 3.14 26.86 24.12
CA SER A 874 3.41 25.49 23.63
C SER A 874 2.18 24.62 23.75
N GLN A 875 1.75 24.07 22.61
CA GLN A 875 0.56 23.22 22.50
C GLN A 875 0.90 21.92 21.75
N PHE A 876 0.29 20.82 22.17
CA PHE A 876 0.33 19.54 21.43
C PHE A 876 -1.05 19.29 20.84
N HIS A 877 -1.06 18.91 19.55
CA HIS A 877 -2.28 18.63 18.80
C HIS A 877 -2.22 17.20 18.28
N PHE A 878 -3.28 16.45 18.51
CA PHE A 878 -3.44 15.08 18.00
C PHE A 878 -4.41 15.08 16.83
N ILE A 879 -4.11 14.29 15.81
CA ILE A 879 -4.92 14.16 14.60
C ILE A 879 -5.28 12.70 14.44
N LEU A 880 -6.55 12.41 14.23
CA LEU A 880 -7.04 11.08 13.95
C LEU A 880 -8.03 11.13 12.79
N GLY A 881 -7.72 10.43 11.70
CA GLY A 881 -8.62 10.25 10.56
C GLY A 881 -8.79 11.43 9.62
N GLN A 882 -8.33 12.62 9.96
CA GLN A 882 -8.36 13.82 9.10
C GLN A 882 -7.01 14.51 9.07
N GLU A 883 -6.70 15.15 7.96
CA GLU A 883 -5.55 16.04 7.83
C GLU A 883 -5.98 17.46 8.16
N PHE A 884 -5.15 18.20 8.91
CA PHE A 884 -5.35 19.62 9.15
C PHE A 884 -5.52 20.40 7.87
#